data_f2102f89aa97ec713f8500fc311df103
#
_entry.id   f2102f89aa97ec713f8500fc311df103
#
_cell.length_a   1.000
_cell.length_b   1.000
_cell.length_c   1.000
_cell.angle_alpha   90.00
_cell.angle_beta   90.00
_cell.angle_gamma   90.00
#
_symmetry.space_group_name_H-M   'P 1'
#
loop_
_entity.id
_entity.type
_entity.pdbx_description
1 polymer ?
#
loop_
_entity_poly.entity_id
_entity_poly.type
_entity_poly.pdbx_seq_one_letter_code
_entity_poly.pdbx_strand_id
1 'polypeptide(L)'
;MTSGETTPAGQAGAIEYSIIVPTLNEGENIGPLLERIFAAVEPTEALEVLIVDDSSVDDTCERAESWSDNYPVRVIRRTGKPDLSGAVLDGAQAARGHWILVMDADGSHPAEAIPDVLKPLRAGTHDVSIGSRHAPGGHTVGWPWIRHLTSWVASLLAWPFTEVRDPMAGFFATTRERLLALPGKATGYKILLEMLVQGGDSIRVREVPIRFEDRQLGQSKLGLNQQITYLKRLTYLAGGRVSMDSASKFILVGLSGMLVDLLIFHFLMAGGARLGSAHIGSFMVATVTNFILNYRWTFRGDAHTSISLSARYLRFFTVAVLALLIRGGVLVLLVEVFGLSPMLAIVPAIVMTAGVNYLGSAFYVFASTASGVIPRVRWHLAAIGLFAYVLVLRILYMGHLELIPDEMYYWVYAQQLSLSYLDHPPLIAWLIAASTSVFGDSIFGVRASLIPLVLIGAWFFFRYGATMGGRTVGLLCILAFAVLPFFAVSGIVMTPDAPMIAAWAAALYFFKRGLIDDDPRAFYGLGIAMGVGLLAKYTIALLAPAALAFMLIDRRSRQWFFRPEPYLAVLIATLIFMPVLIWNWQNEWASFLFQSTRRLLENPKTTSHMVFVYAFLLLSPVVAVAGVYAFTKIRRILAPDERNRRFMMVMTLVPLLTFVIYGLFTEVRFHWTLPAWIALLPMIMTALVQHAWQARENFSRFHRALMALWVPSVTLLVILFGLLLHYFTLGLPGLKTSDFDSGYLGWKETTAAVEEIRQELAAATGREPIVAATRKWDVPAALSFHGPPELGQHVTGRNLIGMRGSMWEYWFDPDTDPQRPVLLVNYRPELIGEQWLESALINLGPLNERTIKRDGKPIRTLYYRKAEGFRPEQVRQPDGTQETN
;
A
#
# COMPACT_ATOMS: atom_id res chain seq x y z
N MET A 1 -21.83 -49.95 36.93
CA MET A 1 -22.24 -50.69 35.70
C MET A 1 -21.54 -50.00 34.54
N THR A 2 -20.47 -50.59 34.13
CA THR A 2 -19.56 -50.15 33.09
C THR A 2 -20.10 -50.63 31.73
N SER A 3 -20.51 -49.72 30.86
CA SER A 3 -20.75 -50.03 29.44
C SER A 3 -19.48 -49.82 28.69
N GLY A 4 -18.78 -50.94 28.38
CA GLY A 4 -17.69 -50.99 27.44
C GLY A 4 -18.16 -50.74 26.02
N GLU A 5 -17.67 -49.66 25.40
CA GLU A 5 -17.69 -49.51 23.94
C GLU A 5 -16.69 -50.47 23.31
N THR A 6 -17.25 -51.50 22.68
CA THR A 6 -16.51 -52.41 21.84
C THR A 6 -16.10 -51.66 20.55
N THR A 7 -14.83 -51.42 20.38
CA THR A 7 -14.21 -51.11 19.10
C THR A 7 -14.52 -52.26 18.11
N PRO A 8 -15.00 -51.97 16.91
CA PRO A 8 -15.22 -53.02 15.93
C PRO A 8 -13.88 -53.63 15.53
N ALA A 9 -13.76 -54.94 15.70
CA ALA A 9 -12.61 -55.73 15.29
C ALA A 9 -12.31 -55.48 13.79
N GLY A 10 -11.02 -55.24 13.50
CA GLY A 10 -10.54 -54.93 12.16
C GLY A 10 -10.93 -55.96 11.13
N GLN A 11 -11.45 -55.48 10.01
CA GLN A 11 -11.42 -56.22 8.75
C GLN A 11 -9.95 -56.30 8.29
N ALA A 12 -9.33 -57.46 8.46
CA ALA A 12 -8.02 -57.77 7.84
C ALA A 12 -8.16 -57.59 6.34
N GLY A 13 -7.42 -56.66 5.70
CA GLY A 13 -7.33 -56.46 4.25
C GLY A 13 -7.88 -55.16 3.68
N ALA A 14 -8.38 -54.18 4.50
CA ALA A 14 -8.82 -52.87 3.96
C ALA A 14 -7.63 -51.94 3.78
N ILE A 15 -7.39 -51.51 2.54
CA ILE A 15 -6.35 -50.51 2.21
C ILE A 15 -6.70 -49.18 2.88
N GLU A 16 -5.80 -48.67 3.73
CA GLU A 16 -6.00 -47.44 4.49
C GLU A 16 -5.68 -46.21 3.63
N TYR A 17 -4.58 -46.24 2.87
CA TYR A 17 -4.17 -45.17 1.99
C TYR A 17 -3.58 -45.68 0.66
N SER A 18 -3.75 -44.85 -0.38
CA SER A 18 -3.19 -45.05 -1.70
C SER A 18 -2.17 -44.01 -2.04
N ILE A 19 -0.96 -44.39 -2.43
CA ILE A 19 0.06 -43.49 -2.94
C ILE A 19 -0.09 -43.40 -4.46
N ILE A 20 -0.37 -42.17 -4.96
CA ILE A 20 -0.49 -41.90 -6.39
C ILE A 20 0.83 -41.29 -6.88
N VAL A 21 1.46 -41.96 -7.83
CA VAL A 21 2.69 -41.53 -8.48
C VAL A 21 2.41 -41.32 -9.96
N PRO A 22 2.18 -40.06 -10.40
CA PRO A 22 2.05 -39.75 -11.83
C PRO A 22 3.41 -39.93 -12.53
N THR A 23 3.45 -40.62 -13.67
CA THR A 23 4.66 -40.87 -14.44
C THR A 23 4.54 -40.43 -15.89
N LEU A 24 5.68 -39.98 -16.44
CA LEU A 24 5.86 -39.73 -17.88
C LEU A 24 7.35 -39.84 -18.22
N ASN A 25 7.77 -40.95 -18.80
CA ASN A 25 9.16 -41.30 -19.12
C ASN A 25 10.06 -41.22 -17.87
N GLU A 26 9.79 -42.06 -16.86
CA GLU A 26 10.48 -42.15 -15.57
C GLU A 26 11.02 -43.58 -15.30
N GLY A 27 11.28 -44.37 -16.35
CA GLY A 27 11.69 -45.75 -16.23
C GLY A 27 12.92 -45.97 -15.33
N GLU A 28 13.92 -45.10 -15.38
CA GLU A 28 15.10 -45.19 -14.53
C GLU A 28 14.84 -44.84 -13.04
N ASN A 29 13.81 -44.02 -12.75
CA ASN A 29 13.50 -43.55 -11.42
C ASN A 29 12.52 -44.46 -10.65
N ILE A 30 11.67 -45.23 -11.36
CA ILE A 30 10.53 -45.92 -10.74
C ILE A 30 10.95 -47.03 -9.79
N GLY A 31 11.98 -47.83 -10.12
CA GLY A 31 12.47 -48.91 -9.27
C GLY A 31 13.02 -48.38 -7.93
N PRO A 32 14.02 -47.45 -7.92
CA PRO A 32 14.56 -46.87 -6.71
C PRO A 32 13.49 -46.16 -5.86
N LEU A 33 12.49 -45.48 -6.49
CA LEU A 33 11.39 -44.85 -5.78
C LEU A 33 10.52 -45.86 -5.03
N LEU A 34 10.11 -46.96 -5.70
CA LEU A 34 9.28 -47.99 -5.09
C LEU A 34 10.00 -48.66 -3.91
N GLU A 35 11.31 -48.94 -4.06
CA GLU A 35 12.13 -49.49 -2.97
C GLU A 35 12.09 -48.55 -1.73
N ARG A 36 12.30 -47.25 -1.93
CA ARG A 36 12.25 -46.28 -0.82
C ARG A 36 10.86 -46.12 -0.21
N ILE A 37 9.79 -46.20 -1.02
CA ILE A 37 8.41 -46.13 -0.52
C ILE A 37 8.14 -47.31 0.41
N PHE A 38 8.43 -48.55 -0.04
CA PHE A 38 8.15 -49.76 0.75
C PHE A 38 9.07 -49.91 1.94
N ALA A 39 10.28 -49.31 1.92
CA ALA A 39 11.17 -49.27 3.09
C ALA A 39 10.70 -48.22 4.14
N ALA A 40 9.99 -47.17 3.72
CA ALA A 40 9.55 -46.09 4.60
C ALA A 40 8.23 -46.38 5.33
N VAL A 41 7.45 -47.30 4.90
CA VAL A 41 6.08 -47.53 5.38
C VAL A 41 5.88 -48.97 5.86
N GLU A 42 5.50 -49.14 7.13
CA GLU A 42 5.14 -50.40 7.77
C GLU A 42 3.77 -50.25 8.48
N PRO A 43 2.87 -51.21 8.41
CA PRO A 43 2.88 -52.43 7.60
C PRO A 43 2.47 -52.17 6.14
N THR A 44 3.10 -52.88 5.19
CA THR A 44 2.79 -52.79 3.73
C THR A 44 1.38 -53.23 3.37
N GLU A 45 0.70 -53.96 4.24
CA GLU A 45 -0.66 -54.48 4.06
C GLU A 45 -1.74 -53.38 4.02
N ALA A 46 -1.47 -52.19 4.62
CA ALA A 46 -2.42 -51.08 4.69
C ALA A 46 -2.32 -50.09 3.53
N LEU A 47 -1.41 -50.28 2.58
CA LEU A 47 -1.18 -49.37 1.46
C LEU A 47 -1.31 -50.04 0.09
N GLU A 48 -1.59 -49.24 -0.93
CA GLU A 48 -1.33 -49.55 -2.33
C GLU A 48 -0.58 -48.40 -2.99
N VAL A 49 0.24 -48.71 -4.00
CA VAL A 49 0.91 -47.72 -4.84
C VAL A 49 0.30 -47.77 -6.24
N LEU A 50 -0.18 -46.62 -6.70
CA LEU A 50 -0.78 -46.45 -8.03
C LEU A 50 0.19 -45.66 -8.92
N ILE A 51 0.83 -46.34 -9.85
CA ILE A 51 1.62 -45.73 -10.91
C ILE A 51 0.65 -45.31 -12.02
N VAL A 52 0.47 -44.02 -12.21
CA VAL A 52 -0.46 -43.50 -13.22
C VAL A 52 0.35 -42.93 -14.38
N ASP A 53 0.50 -43.75 -15.40
CA ASP A 53 1.32 -43.44 -16.55
C ASP A 53 0.59 -42.59 -17.59
N ASP A 54 1.17 -41.47 -17.92
CA ASP A 54 0.58 -40.45 -18.79
C ASP A 54 1.14 -40.53 -20.22
N SER A 55 1.08 -41.75 -20.82
CA SER A 55 1.55 -42.10 -22.17
C SER A 55 3.09 -42.06 -22.32
N SER A 56 3.82 -42.68 -21.40
CA SER A 56 5.28 -42.92 -21.53
C SER A 56 5.61 -43.73 -22.78
N VAL A 57 6.76 -43.45 -23.38
CA VAL A 57 7.30 -44.12 -24.56
C VAL A 57 8.53 -44.99 -24.22
N ASP A 58 8.97 -44.94 -22.95
CA ASP A 58 10.04 -45.78 -22.41
C ASP A 58 9.47 -46.99 -21.63
N ASP A 59 10.34 -47.70 -20.91
CA ASP A 59 10.03 -48.90 -20.13
C ASP A 59 9.42 -48.63 -18.73
N THR A 60 8.90 -47.40 -18.47
CA THR A 60 8.29 -47.01 -17.20
C THR A 60 7.22 -48.00 -16.71
N CYS A 61 6.27 -48.32 -17.58
CA CYS A 61 5.16 -49.23 -17.23
C CYS A 61 5.64 -50.63 -16.92
N GLU A 62 6.52 -51.18 -17.76
CA GLU A 62 7.03 -52.56 -17.65
C GLU A 62 7.82 -52.72 -16.35
N ARG A 63 8.65 -51.77 -16.02
CA ARG A 63 9.40 -51.75 -14.73
C ARG A 63 8.46 -51.64 -13.53
N ALA A 64 7.43 -50.80 -13.60
CA ALA A 64 6.46 -50.69 -12.52
C ALA A 64 5.64 -51.98 -12.34
N GLU A 65 5.23 -52.60 -13.45
CA GLU A 65 4.47 -53.88 -13.45
C GLU A 65 5.29 -55.02 -12.83
N SER A 66 6.62 -55.06 -12.99
CA SER A 66 7.46 -56.11 -12.40
C SER A 66 7.46 -56.11 -10.84
N TRP A 67 7.01 -55.02 -10.20
CA TRP A 67 6.84 -54.94 -8.75
C TRP A 67 5.51 -55.47 -8.26
N SER A 68 4.51 -55.65 -9.16
CA SER A 68 3.15 -56.08 -8.80
C SER A 68 3.09 -57.50 -8.26
N ASP A 69 4.09 -58.33 -8.56
CA ASP A 69 4.15 -59.72 -8.10
C ASP A 69 4.47 -59.84 -6.60
N ASN A 70 5.22 -58.88 -6.06
CA ASN A 70 5.72 -58.93 -4.68
C ASN A 70 5.18 -57.80 -3.78
N TYR A 71 4.62 -56.75 -4.37
CA TYR A 71 4.18 -55.56 -3.65
C TYR A 71 2.82 -55.07 -4.16
N PRO A 72 2.02 -54.37 -3.36
CA PRO A 72 0.70 -53.85 -3.75
C PRO A 72 0.82 -52.63 -4.72
N VAL A 73 1.47 -52.86 -5.85
CA VAL A 73 1.63 -51.89 -6.95
C VAL A 73 0.61 -52.15 -8.04
N ARG A 74 -0.02 -51.08 -8.56
CA ARG A 74 -0.94 -51.17 -9.70
C ARG A 74 -0.59 -50.09 -10.72
N VAL A 75 -0.54 -50.47 -12.01
CA VAL A 75 -0.26 -49.54 -13.10
C VAL A 75 -1.56 -49.17 -13.81
N ILE A 76 -1.76 -47.86 -14.00
CA ILE A 76 -2.90 -47.29 -14.74
C ILE A 76 -2.34 -46.56 -15.95
N ARG A 77 -2.57 -47.09 -17.15
CA ARG A 77 -2.13 -46.48 -18.41
C ARG A 77 -3.19 -45.54 -18.93
N ARG A 78 -2.86 -44.22 -19.03
CA ARG A 78 -3.71 -43.19 -19.61
C ARG A 78 -3.44 -43.05 -21.10
N THR A 79 -4.46 -42.68 -21.86
CA THR A 79 -4.35 -42.34 -23.28
C THR A 79 -4.79 -40.90 -23.50
N GLY A 80 -4.00 -40.12 -24.23
CA GLY A 80 -4.35 -38.71 -24.54
C GLY A 80 -3.18 -37.71 -24.36
N LYS A 81 -3.52 -36.44 -24.22
CA LYS A 81 -2.49 -35.45 -23.95
C LYS A 81 -2.02 -35.54 -22.49
N PRO A 82 -0.71 -35.58 -22.25
CA PRO A 82 -0.17 -35.58 -20.89
C PRO A 82 -0.72 -34.45 -20.03
N ASP A 83 -1.27 -34.77 -18.84
CA ASP A 83 -1.82 -33.83 -17.86
C ASP A 83 -1.67 -34.38 -16.44
N LEU A 84 -0.76 -33.80 -15.69
CA LEU A 84 -0.44 -34.23 -14.32
C LEU A 84 -1.67 -34.24 -13.40
N SER A 85 -2.50 -33.19 -13.46
CA SER A 85 -3.71 -33.12 -12.63
C SER A 85 -4.72 -34.21 -13.02
N GLY A 86 -4.84 -34.47 -14.31
CA GLY A 86 -5.67 -35.57 -14.82
C GLY A 86 -5.17 -36.92 -14.32
N ALA A 87 -3.85 -37.16 -14.34
CA ALA A 87 -3.27 -38.40 -13.83
C ALA A 87 -3.56 -38.61 -12.34
N VAL A 88 -3.45 -37.54 -11.51
CA VAL A 88 -3.80 -37.62 -10.08
C VAL A 88 -5.28 -37.89 -9.86
N LEU A 89 -6.19 -37.32 -10.65
CA LEU A 89 -7.64 -37.54 -10.53
C LEU A 89 -8.02 -38.95 -10.96
N ASP A 90 -7.46 -39.49 -12.06
CA ASP A 90 -7.70 -40.86 -12.52
C ASP A 90 -7.16 -41.86 -11.50
N GLY A 91 -5.96 -41.59 -10.92
CA GLY A 91 -5.44 -42.34 -9.79
C GLY A 91 -6.35 -42.32 -8.57
N ALA A 92 -6.89 -41.17 -8.20
CA ALA A 92 -7.83 -41.03 -7.07
C ALA A 92 -9.16 -41.78 -7.34
N GLN A 93 -9.62 -41.83 -8.59
CA GLN A 93 -10.80 -42.57 -8.95
C GLN A 93 -10.57 -44.09 -8.80
N ALA A 94 -9.39 -44.59 -9.18
CA ALA A 94 -9.02 -46.01 -9.10
C ALA A 94 -8.53 -46.41 -7.69
N ALA A 95 -8.21 -45.48 -6.84
CA ALA A 95 -7.71 -45.71 -5.48
C ALA A 95 -8.76 -46.40 -4.60
N ARG A 96 -8.29 -47.30 -3.71
CA ARG A 96 -9.10 -48.04 -2.74
C ARG A 96 -8.97 -47.47 -1.33
N GLY A 97 -7.86 -46.77 -1.06
CA GLY A 97 -7.59 -46.15 0.24
C GLY A 97 -8.48 -44.94 0.53
N HIS A 98 -8.76 -44.72 1.82
CA HIS A 98 -9.48 -43.54 2.29
C HIS A 98 -8.65 -42.30 2.13
N TRP A 99 -7.37 -42.38 2.46
CA TRP A 99 -6.40 -41.27 2.27
C TRP A 99 -5.60 -41.47 0.99
N ILE A 100 -5.39 -40.39 0.28
CA ILE A 100 -4.55 -40.32 -0.92
C ILE A 100 -3.32 -39.50 -0.58
N LEU A 101 -2.14 -40.04 -0.88
CA LEU A 101 -0.88 -39.31 -0.90
C LEU A 101 -0.42 -39.20 -2.35
N VAL A 102 -0.06 -38.02 -2.78
CA VAL A 102 0.49 -37.76 -4.13
C VAL A 102 1.97 -37.41 -4.00
N MET A 103 2.83 -38.00 -4.85
CA MET A 103 4.24 -37.66 -4.93
C MET A 103 4.78 -37.80 -6.36
N ASP A 104 5.79 -37.03 -6.73
CA ASP A 104 6.42 -37.12 -8.05
C ASP A 104 7.35 -38.33 -8.14
N ALA A 105 7.54 -38.86 -9.37
CA ALA A 105 8.31 -40.05 -9.64
C ALA A 105 9.84 -39.86 -9.69
N ASP A 106 10.32 -38.60 -9.75
CA ASP A 106 11.71 -38.23 -10.04
C ASP A 106 12.68 -38.32 -8.84
N GLY A 107 12.23 -38.89 -7.73
CA GLY A 107 13.04 -39.04 -6.50
C GLY A 107 13.30 -37.74 -5.71
N SER A 108 12.76 -36.62 -6.15
CA SER A 108 12.95 -35.31 -5.49
C SER A 108 12.25 -35.22 -4.13
N HIS A 109 11.17 -35.96 -3.94
CA HIS A 109 10.43 -36.03 -2.68
C HIS A 109 10.98 -37.14 -1.78
N PRO A 110 11.24 -36.86 -0.49
CA PRO A 110 11.72 -37.89 0.44
C PRO A 110 10.61 -38.87 0.80
N ALA A 111 10.71 -40.13 0.33
CA ALA A 111 9.78 -41.19 0.68
C ALA A 111 9.71 -41.42 2.20
N GLU A 112 10.81 -41.20 2.90
CA GLU A 112 10.95 -41.31 4.35
C GLU A 112 10.03 -40.38 5.13
N ALA A 113 9.56 -39.28 4.48
CA ALA A 113 8.62 -38.32 5.09
C ALA A 113 7.13 -38.75 4.93
N ILE A 114 6.83 -39.83 4.22
CA ILE A 114 5.44 -40.33 4.02
C ILE A 114 4.69 -40.48 5.35
N PRO A 115 5.27 -41.16 6.40
CA PRO A 115 4.57 -41.30 7.67
C PRO A 115 4.24 -39.97 8.34
N ASP A 116 5.16 -38.99 8.29
CA ASP A 116 4.96 -37.68 8.90
C ASP A 116 3.90 -36.83 8.15
N VAL A 117 3.84 -36.96 6.83
CA VAL A 117 2.79 -36.34 6.00
C VAL A 117 1.41 -36.93 6.24
N LEU A 118 1.31 -38.25 6.47
CA LEU A 118 0.04 -38.93 6.77
C LEU A 118 -0.44 -38.72 8.21
N LYS A 119 0.46 -38.51 9.17
CA LYS A 119 0.15 -38.39 10.60
C LYS A 119 -0.93 -37.39 10.94
N PRO A 120 -0.97 -36.13 10.42
CA PRO A 120 -2.02 -35.15 10.71
C PRO A 120 -3.41 -35.58 10.23
N LEU A 121 -3.49 -36.35 9.14
CA LEU A 121 -4.74 -36.87 8.57
C LEU A 121 -5.28 -38.05 9.43
N ARG A 122 -4.41 -39.01 9.78
CA ARG A 122 -4.74 -40.14 10.65
C ARG A 122 -5.23 -39.67 12.02
N ALA A 123 -4.62 -38.62 12.56
CA ALA A 123 -5.05 -38.03 13.82
C ALA A 123 -6.37 -37.22 13.72
N GLY A 124 -6.96 -37.06 12.53
CA GLY A 124 -8.18 -36.28 12.30
C GLY A 124 -8.04 -34.78 12.57
N THR A 125 -6.80 -34.29 12.78
CA THR A 125 -6.52 -32.91 13.16
C THR A 125 -6.53 -31.95 11.98
N HIS A 126 -6.18 -32.46 10.76
CA HIS A 126 -6.10 -31.70 9.53
C HIS A 126 -6.75 -32.43 8.36
N ASP A 127 -7.17 -31.70 7.35
CA ASP A 127 -7.86 -32.21 6.17
C ASP A 127 -6.91 -32.38 4.98
N VAL A 128 -5.81 -31.63 4.97
CA VAL A 128 -4.73 -31.69 3.98
C VAL A 128 -3.39 -31.57 4.71
N SER A 129 -2.42 -32.41 4.32
CA SER A 129 -1.04 -32.35 4.80
C SER A 129 -0.09 -32.22 3.61
N ILE A 130 0.89 -31.34 3.69
CA ILE A 130 1.77 -30.96 2.58
C ILE A 130 3.22 -31.13 3.00
N GLY A 131 4.01 -31.85 2.24
CA GLY A 131 5.47 -31.84 2.35
C GLY A 131 5.99 -30.51 1.78
N SER A 132 6.36 -29.58 2.66
CA SER A 132 6.65 -28.20 2.31
C SER A 132 8.15 -27.90 2.39
N ARG A 133 8.69 -27.34 1.32
CA ARG A 133 10.06 -26.80 1.22
C ARG A 133 10.19 -25.46 1.95
N HIS A 134 9.09 -24.75 2.13
CA HIS A 134 9.01 -23.41 2.67
C HIS A 134 8.51 -23.36 4.12
N ALA A 135 8.13 -24.50 4.71
CA ALA A 135 7.84 -24.60 6.13
C ALA A 135 9.13 -24.41 6.97
N PRO A 136 9.04 -23.91 8.21
CA PRO A 136 10.21 -23.80 9.09
C PRO A 136 10.90 -25.15 9.26
N GLY A 137 12.18 -25.26 8.88
CA GLY A 137 12.95 -26.51 8.83
C GLY A 137 12.98 -27.19 7.46
N GLY A 138 12.11 -26.81 6.52
CA GLY A 138 12.16 -27.27 5.12
C GLY A 138 13.24 -26.55 4.33
N HIS A 139 13.86 -27.24 3.37
CA HIS A 139 14.87 -26.65 2.49
C HIS A 139 15.01 -27.43 1.18
N THR A 140 15.68 -26.80 0.20
CA THR A 140 16.00 -27.41 -1.10
C THR A 140 17.51 -27.57 -1.24
N VAL A 141 17.94 -28.68 -1.84
CA VAL A 141 19.35 -29.00 -2.06
C VAL A 141 19.64 -29.07 -3.56
N GLY A 142 20.76 -28.46 -3.98
CA GLY A 142 21.21 -28.53 -5.36
C GLY A 142 20.56 -27.54 -6.36
N TRP A 143 19.61 -26.70 -5.94
CA TRP A 143 18.95 -25.77 -6.84
C TRP A 143 19.80 -24.56 -7.20
N PRO A 144 19.87 -24.14 -8.49
CA PRO A 144 20.42 -22.86 -8.88
C PRO A 144 19.54 -21.70 -8.39
N TRP A 145 20.16 -20.54 -8.14
CA TRP A 145 19.47 -19.37 -7.61
C TRP A 145 18.25 -18.91 -8.44
N ILE A 146 18.31 -19.04 -9.79
CA ILE A 146 17.21 -18.74 -10.71
C ILE A 146 15.97 -19.62 -10.40
N ARG A 147 16.16 -20.88 -10.06
CA ARG A 147 15.08 -21.80 -9.71
C ARG A 147 14.46 -21.45 -8.36
N HIS A 148 15.26 -21.02 -7.38
CA HIS A 148 14.76 -20.46 -6.14
C HIS A 148 13.90 -19.21 -6.40
N LEU A 149 14.38 -18.29 -7.23
CA LEU A 149 13.66 -17.07 -7.58
C LEU A 149 12.32 -17.38 -8.28
N THR A 150 12.31 -18.26 -9.28
CA THR A 150 11.09 -18.65 -10.00
C THR A 150 10.07 -19.34 -9.09
N SER A 151 10.53 -20.22 -8.19
CA SER A 151 9.66 -20.88 -7.19
C SER A 151 9.08 -19.85 -6.21
N TRP A 152 9.88 -18.90 -5.75
CA TRP A 152 9.44 -17.82 -4.87
C TRP A 152 8.43 -16.91 -5.56
N VAL A 153 8.67 -16.50 -6.81
CA VAL A 153 7.72 -15.71 -7.60
C VAL A 153 6.41 -16.46 -7.82
N ALA A 154 6.48 -17.76 -8.14
CA ALA A 154 5.28 -18.58 -8.32
C ALA A 154 4.46 -18.65 -7.01
N SER A 155 5.10 -18.85 -5.87
CA SER A 155 4.44 -18.86 -4.56
C SER A 155 3.87 -17.48 -4.20
N LEU A 156 4.58 -16.41 -4.54
CA LEU A 156 4.12 -15.03 -4.35
C LEU A 156 2.86 -14.73 -5.19
N LEU A 157 2.80 -15.19 -6.44
CA LEU A 157 1.61 -15.06 -7.29
C LEU A 157 0.42 -15.89 -6.79
N ALA A 158 0.66 -17.03 -6.14
CA ALA A 158 -0.38 -17.82 -5.49
C ALA A 158 -0.82 -17.25 -4.14
N TRP A 159 -0.02 -16.35 -3.55
CA TRP A 159 -0.25 -15.77 -2.23
C TRP A 159 -1.65 -15.12 -2.05
N PRO A 160 -2.31 -14.45 -3.01
CA PRO A 160 -3.68 -13.96 -2.84
C PRO A 160 -4.73 -15.03 -2.62
N PHE A 161 -4.45 -16.27 -3.03
CA PHE A 161 -5.41 -17.37 -3.10
C PHE A 161 -5.37 -18.28 -1.88
N THR A 162 -4.22 -18.46 -1.23
CA THR A 162 -4.03 -19.41 -0.12
C THR A 162 -3.03 -18.91 0.91
N GLU A 163 -3.17 -19.33 2.16
CA GLU A 163 -2.23 -19.04 3.26
C GLU A 163 -1.06 -20.02 3.34
N VAL A 164 -1.13 -21.11 2.57
CA VAL A 164 -0.09 -22.14 2.50
C VAL A 164 1.20 -21.55 1.90
N ARG A 165 2.35 -21.83 2.51
CA ARG A 165 3.65 -21.32 2.07
C ARG A 165 4.18 -21.99 0.81
N ASP A 166 3.90 -23.29 0.65
CA ASP A 166 4.25 -24.07 -0.53
C ASP A 166 3.01 -24.61 -1.28
N PRO A 167 2.21 -23.70 -1.89
CA PRO A 167 0.99 -24.10 -2.59
C PRO A 167 1.27 -24.84 -3.90
N MET A 168 2.55 -24.94 -4.27
CA MET A 168 3.03 -25.55 -5.50
C MET A 168 3.62 -26.93 -5.27
N ALA A 169 3.56 -27.47 -4.05
CA ALA A 169 4.10 -28.78 -3.73
C ALA A 169 3.40 -29.89 -4.52
N GLY A 170 4.20 -30.82 -5.07
CA GLY A 170 3.72 -32.08 -5.66
C GLY A 170 3.54 -33.19 -4.63
N PHE A 171 4.01 -32.95 -3.39
CA PHE A 171 3.98 -33.94 -2.30
C PHE A 171 2.95 -33.51 -1.24
N PHE A 172 1.80 -34.15 -1.24
CA PHE A 172 0.72 -33.85 -0.30
C PHE A 172 -0.20 -35.04 -0.07
N ALA A 173 -0.91 -35.01 1.05
CA ALA A 173 -1.92 -36.03 1.36
C ALA A 173 -3.27 -35.36 1.71
N THR A 174 -4.38 -36.05 1.35
CA THR A 174 -5.77 -35.65 1.59
C THR A 174 -6.71 -36.84 1.52
N THR A 175 -8.03 -36.63 1.73
CA THR A 175 -9.01 -37.69 1.53
C THR A 175 -9.33 -37.89 0.04
N ARG A 176 -9.61 -39.13 -0.35
CA ARG A 176 -10.07 -39.47 -1.70
C ARG A 176 -11.30 -38.68 -2.12
N GLU A 177 -12.27 -38.54 -1.23
CA GLU A 177 -13.52 -37.83 -1.48
C GLU A 177 -13.24 -36.35 -1.85
N ARG A 178 -12.28 -35.71 -1.18
CA ARG A 178 -11.92 -34.32 -1.44
C ARG A 178 -11.27 -34.09 -2.81
N LEU A 179 -10.43 -35.01 -3.25
CA LEU A 179 -9.87 -34.98 -4.61
C LEU A 179 -10.95 -35.16 -5.68
N LEU A 180 -11.87 -36.11 -5.47
CA LEU A 180 -12.97 -36.38 -6.41
C LEU A 180 -14.04 -35.28 -6.44
N ALA A 181 -14.15 -34.48 -5.40
CA ALA A 181 -15.04 -33.29 -5.36
C ALA A 181 -14.51 -32.10 -6.20
N LEU A 182 -13.27 -32.17 -6.68
CA LEU A 182 -12.73 -31.15 -7.57
C LEU A 182 -13.48 -31.17 -8.92
N PRO A 183 -13.81 -30.01 -9.53
CA PRO A 183 -14.42 -29.98 -10.85
C PRO A 183 -13.56 -30.69 -11.88
N GLY A 184 -14.15 -31.48 -12.75
CA GLY A 184 -13.47 -32.27 -13.80
C GLY A 184 -12.71 -31.46 -14.86
N LYS A 185 -12.60 -30.13 -14.66
CA LYS A 185 -11.78 -29.17 -15.42
C LYS A 185 -10.51 -28.74 -14.69
N ALA A 186 -10.12 -29.46 -13.62
CA ALA A 186 -8.81 -29.26 -12.98
C ALA A 186 -7.74 -29.79 -13.94
N THR A 187 -7.28 -28.93 -14.84
CA THR A 187 -6.23 -29.22 -15.83
C THR A 187 -4.95 -28.49 -15.48
N GLY A 188 -3.81 -29.17 -15.68
CA GLY A 188 -2.48 -28.54 -15.49
C GLY A 188 -1.66 -29.14 -14.33
N TYR A 189 -0.62 -28.45 -13.90
CA TYR A 189 0.41 -29.00 -12.99
C TYR A 189 0.10 -28.88 -11.49
N LYS A 190 -1.00 -28.20 -11.07
CA LYS A 190 -1.11 -27.68 -9.69
C LYS A 190 -2.46 -28.00 -9.04
N ILE A 191 -2.78 -29.28 -8.98
CA ILE A 191 -4.02 -29.77 -8.36
C ILE A 191 -4.16 -29.39 -6.90
N LEU A 192 -3.04 -29.33 -6.13
CA LEU A 192 -3.02 -28.87 -4.74
C LEU A 192 -3.55 -27.43 -4.62
N LEU A 193 -3.05 -26.51 -5.45
CA LEU A 193 -3.49 -25.10 -5.41
C LEU A 193 -5.01 -24.99 -5.68
N GLU A 194 -5.55 -25.77 -6.62
CA GLU A 194 -6.99 -25.78 -6.88
C GLU A 194 -7.80 -26.24 -5.68
N MET A 195 -7.36 -27.32 -5.05
CA MET A 195 -8.00 -27.85 -3.86
C MET A 195 -7.99 -26.82 -2.73
N LEU A 196 -6.85 -26.15 -2.51
CA LEU A 196 -6.71 -25.12 -1.49
C LEU A 196 -7.60 -23.89 -1.77
N VAL A 197 -7.69 -23.48 -3.04
CA VAL A 197 -8.54 -22.33 -3.43
C VAL A 197 -10.02 -22.65 -3.29
N GLN A 198 -10.46 -23.85 -3.67
CA GLN A 198 -11.87 -24.24 -3.59
C GLN A 198 -12.33 -24.47 -2.15
N GLY A 199 -11.48 -25.11 -1.34
CA GLY A 199 -11.79 -25.38 0.04
C GLY A 199 -11.70 -24.15 0.95
N GLY A 200 -10.90 -23.15 0.56
CA GLY A 200 -10.75 -21.90 1.31
C GLY A 200 -10.46 -22.15 2.81
N ASP A 201 -11.15 -21.43 3.68
CA ASP A 201 -10.93 -21.56 5.14
C ASP A 201 -11.60 -22.82 5.76
N SER A 202 -12.35 -23.58 5.00
CA SER A 202 -12.95 -24.82 5.51
C SER A 202 -11.94 -25.97 5.57
N ILE A 203 -10.77 -25.83 4.93
CA ILE A 203 -9.71 -26.83 4.92
C ILE A 203 -8.65 -26.50 5.97
N ARG A 204 -8.46 -27.40 6.91
CA ARG A 204 -7.36 -27.36 7.88
C ARG A 204 -6.11 -27.96 7.24
N VAL A 205 -5.08 -27.14 7.00
CA VAL A 205 -3.84 -27.55 6.33
C VAL A 205 -2.68 -27.65 7.32
N ARG A 206 -1.90 -28.73 7.22
CA ARG A 206 -0.61 -28.87 7.90
C ARG A 206 0.52 -28.87 6.88
N GLU A 207 1.52 -28.04 7.08
CA GLU A 207 2.77 -28.07 6.33
C GLU A 207 3.83 -28.82 7.17
N VAL A 208 4.34 -29.92 6.62
CA VAL A 208 5.39 -30.76 7.20
C VAL A 208 6.71 -30.38 6.51
N PRO A 209 7.76 -29.95 7.24
CA PRO A 209 9.01 -29.60 6.62
C PRO A 209 9.69 -30.80 5.97
N ILE A 210 10.11 -30.66 4.72
CA ILE A 210 10.85 -31.68 3.99
C ILE A 210 12.18 -31.14 3.46
N ARG A 211 13.12 -32.06 3.27
CA ARG A 211 14.33 -31.86 2.49
C ARG A 211 14.02 -32.23 1.04
N PHE A 212 13.92 -31.28 0.16
CA PHE A 212 13.68 -31.49 -1.26
C PHE A 212 15.02 -31.54 -2.00
N GLU A 213 15.28 -32.61 -2.73
CA GLU A 213 16.51 -32.77 -3.51
C GLU A 213 16.25 -32.52 -5.00
N ASP A 214 17.25 -32.00 -5.72
CA ASP A 214 17.10 -31.88 -7.17
C ASP A 214 17.14 -33.30 -7.78
N ARG A 215 16.36 -33.49 -8.86
CA ARG A 215 16.35 -34.79 -9.56
C ARG A 215 17.76 -35.20 -9.96
N GLN A 216 18.07 -36.47 -9.79
CA GLN A 216 19.37 -37.03 -10.13
C GLN A 216 19.47 -37.46 -11.59
N LEU A 217 18.36 -37.85 -12.20
CA LEU A 217 18.23 -38.35 -13.59
C LEU A 217 17.13 -37.62 -14.34
N GLY A 218 17.33 -37.36 -15.65
CA GLY A 218 16.36 -36.72 -16.54
C GLY A 218 16.50 -35.17 -16.64
N GLN A 219 15.76 -34.55 -17.58
CA GLN A 219 15.79 -33.13 -17.85
C GLN A 219 14.56 -32.43 -17.25
N SER A 220 14.76 -31.19 -16.72
CA SER A 220 13.66 -30.39 -16.19
C SER A 220 12.69 -29.98 -17.30
N LYS A 221 11.40 -30.35 -17.15
CA LYS A 221 10.33 -29.97 -18.07
C LYS A 221 9.76 -28.57 -17.83
N LEU A 222 10.36 -27.76 -16.94
CA LEU A 222 9.91 -26.40 -16.61
C LEU A 222 10.31 -25.38 -17.70
N GLY A 223 9.50 -25.26 -18.75
CA GLY A 223 9.67 -24.29 -19.83
C GLY A 223 8.74 -23.07 -19.71
N LEU A 224 8.93 -22.07 -20.55
CA LEU A 224 8.10 -20.86 -20.67
C LEU A 224 6.60 -21.16 -20.86
N ASN A 225 6.28 -22.23 -21.62
CA ASN A 225 4.89 -22.66 -21.85
C ASN A 225 4.17 -23.05 -20.54
N GLN A 226 4.89 -23.62 -19.60
CA GLN A 226 4.33 -24.03 -18.31
C GLN A 226 4.09 -22.82 -17.41
N GLN A 227 4.98 -21.83 -17.43
CA GLN A 227 4.78 -20.57 -16.71
C GLN A 227 3.56 -19.82 -17.26
N ILE A 228 3.39 -19.74 -18.57
CA ILE A 228 2.20 -19.16 -19.21
C ILE A 228 0.93 -19.93 -18.82
N THR A 229 0.96 -21.25 -18.79
CA THR A 229 -0.16 -22.10 -18.39
C THR A 229 -0.53 -21.85 -16.92
N TYR A 230 0.48 -21.73 -16.05
CA TYR A 230 0.27 -21.37 -14.66
C TYR A 230 -0.39 -19.98 -14.49
N LEU A 231 0.09 -18.95 -15.18
CA LEU A 231 -0.51 -17.62 -15.17
C LEU A 231 -1.95 -17.63 -15.68
N LYS A 232 -2.24 -18.35 -16.76
CA LYS A 232 -3.61 -18.56 -17.27
C LYS A 232 -4.49 -19.20 -16.21
N ARG A 233 -3.97 -20.18 -15.47
CA ARG A 233 -4.73 -20.87 -14.43
C ARG A 233 -5.01 -19.97 -13.23
N LEU A 234 -4.02 -19.19 -12.78
CA LEU A 234 -4.24 -18.17 -11.75
C LEU A 234 -5.30 -17.14 -12.17
N THR A 235 -5.27 -16.69 -13.42
CA THR A 235 -6.30 -15.74 -13.91
C THR A 235 -7.69 -16.37 -13.93
N TYR A 236 -7.81 -17.66 -14.27
CA TYR A 236 -9.07 -18.41 -14.19
C TYR A 236 -9.55 -18.53 -12.73
N LEU A 237 -8.67 -18.91 -11.79
CA LEU A 237 -8.97 -18.98 -10.36
C LEU A 237 -9.36 -17.63 -9.78
N ALA A 238 -8.83 -16.52 -10.32
CA ALA A 238 -9.22 -15.16 -9.99
C ALA A 238 -10.59 -14.72 -10.55
N GLY A 239 -11.24 -15.57 -11.37
CA GLY A 239 -12.50 -15.26 -12.06
C GLY A 239 -12.33 -14.46 -13.34
N GLY A 240 -11.10 -14.32 -13.84
CA GLY A 240 -10.79 -13.66 -15.09
C GLY A 240 -11.06 -14.58 -16.30
N ARG A 241 -11.54 -13.97 -17.38
CA ARG A 241 -11.68 -14.66 -18.66
C ARG A 241 -10.57 -14.25 -19.61
N VAL A 242 -9.47 -14.98 -19.56
CA VAL A 242 -8.34 -14.75 -20.47
C VAL A 242 -8.24 -15.92 -21.44
N SER A 243 -8.65 -15.72 -22.68
CA SER A 243 -8.39 -16.65 -23.79
C SER A 243 -7.55 -15.94 -24.85
N MET A 244 -6.78 -16.70 -25.62
CA MET A 244 -5.98 -16.12 -26.74
C MET A 244 -6.88 -15.45 -27.77
N ASP A 245 -8.09 -15.99 -28.02
CA ASP A 245 -9.07 -15.41 -28.94
C ASP A 245 -9.61 -14.08 -28.42
N SER A 246 -10.01 -14.01 -27.14
CA SER A 246 -10.47 -12.74 -26.55
C SER A 246 -9.34 -11.71 -26.44
N ALA A 247 -8.11 -12.13 -26.16
CA ALA A 247 -6.96 -11.24 -26.09
C ALA A 247 -6.62 -10.67 -27.47
N SER A 248 -6.60 -11.49 -28.53
CA SER A 248 -6.31 -11.01 -29.89
C SER A 248 -7.39 -10.04 -30.40
N LYS A 249 -8.68 -10.33 -30.19
CA LYS A 249 -9.78 -9.42 -30.50
C LYS A 249 -9.72 -8.14 -29.71
N PHE A 250 -9.39 -8.20 -28.41
CA PHE A 250 -9.21 -7.04 -27.57
C PHE A 250 -8.06 -6.14 -28.05
N ILE A 251 -6.94 -6.73 -28.47
CA ILE A 251 -5.80 -6.00 -29.07
C ILE A 251 -6.25 -5.29 -30.35
N LEU A 252 -6.99 -5.96 -31.24
CA LEU A 252 -7.48 -5.34 -32.51
C LEU A 252 -8.45 -4.19 -32.22
N VAL A 253 -9.39 -4.35 -31.26
CA VAL A 253 -10.26 -3.26 -30.80
C VAL A 253 -9.44 -2.14 -30.17
N GLY A 254 -8.40 -2.47 -29.37
CA GLY A 254 -7.50 -1.49 -28.77
C GLY A 254 -6.73 -0.70 -29.82
N LEU A 255 -6.23 -1.34 -30.89
CA LEU A 255 -5.57 -0.67 -32.01
C LEU A 255 -6.52 0.26 -32.79
N SER A 256 -7.76 -0.16 -33.03
CA SER A 256 -8.76 0.70 -33.69
C SER A 256 -9.12 1.90 -32.80
N GLY A 257 -9.26 1.70 -31.50
CA GLY A 257 -9.48 2.78 -30.53
C GLY A 257 -8.29 3.72 -30.42
N MET A 258 -7.06 3.21 -30.50
CA MET A 258 -5.83 4.03 -30.54
C MET A 258 -5.81 4.92 -31.78
N LEU A 259 -6.20 4.40 -32.95
CA LEU A 259 -6.29 5.21 -34.18
C LEU A 259 -7.30 6.34 -34.03
N VAL A 260 -8.50 6.07 -33.50
CA VAL A 260 -9.51 7.09 -33.21
C VAL A 260 -8.98 8.12 -32.22
N ASP A 261 -8.34 7.67 -31.14
CA ASP A 261 -7.74 8.54 -30.11
C ASP A 261 -6.68 9.46 -30.71
N LEU A 262 -5.72 8.93 -31.48
CA LEU A 262 -4.66 9.71 -32.12
C LEU A 262 -5.20 10.75 -33.09
N LEU A 263 -6.19 10.38 -33.92
CA LEU A 263 -6.83 11.32 -34.87
C LEU A 263 -7.50 12.46 -34.12
N ILE A 264 -8.35 12.16 -33.13
CA ILE A 264 -9.06 13.20 -32.37
C ILE A 264 -8.07 14.05 -31.56
N PHE A 265 -7.05 13.42 -30.96
CA PHE A 265 -5.99 14.14 -30.23
C PHE A 265 -5.25 15.12 -31.15
N HIS A 266 -4.85 14.67 -32.34
CA HIS A 266 -4.19 15.52 -33.34
C HIS A 266 -5.07 16.72 -33.74
N PHE A 267 -6.38 16.51 -34.06
CA PHE A 267 -7.29 17.58 -34.40
C PHE A 267 -7.50 18.59 -33.26
N LEU A 268 -7.61 18.10 -32.01
CA LEU A 268 -7.77 18.97 -30.84
C LEU A 268 -6.49 19.80 -30.59
N MET A 269 -5.31 19.19 -30.69
CA MET A 269 -4.04 19.91 -30.56
C MET A 269 -3.84 20.93 -31.70
N ALA A 270 -4.15 20.58 -32.94
CA ALA A 270 -4.08 21.49 -34.08
C ALA A 270 -5.07 22.65 -33.96
N GLY A 271 -6.23 22.42 -33.33
CA GLY A 271 -7.23 23.46 -33.01
C GLY A 271 -6.87 24.32 -31.79
N GLY A 272 -5.67 24.17 -31.21
CA GLY A 272 -5.20 24.99 -30.09
C GLY A 272 -5.70 24.53 -28.70
N ALA A 273 -6.23 23.32 -28.58
CA ALA A 273 -6.62 22.79 -27.28
C ALA A 273 -5.37 22.55 -26.39
N ARG A 274 -5.52 22.79 -25.08
CA ARG A 274 -4.46 22.44 -24.08
C ARG A 274 -4.26 20.93 -24.03
N LEU A 275 -3.02 20.48 -23.70
CA LEU A 275 -2.63 19.08 -23.64
C LEU A 275 -3.61 18.22 -22.83
N GLY A 276 -3.98 18.66 -21.63
CA GLY A 276 -4.93 17.95 -20.77
C GLY A 276 -6.34 17.85 -21.37
N SER A 277 -6.83 18.92 -22.03
CA SER A 277 -8.16 18.91 -22.68
C SER A 277 -8.17 18.03 -23.91
N ALA A 278 -7.12 18.08 -24.75
CA ALA A 278 -6.98 17.24 -25.92
C ALA A 278 -6.89 15.74 -25.54
N HIS A 279 -6.09 15.43 -24.53
CA HIS A 279 -5.95 14.10 -23.96
C HIS A 279 -7.28 13.51 -23.44
N ILE A 280 -8.07 14.28 -22.68
CA ILE A 280 -9.36 13.81 -22.16
C ILE A 280 -10.41 13.71 -23.27
N GLY A 281 -10.46 14.70 -24.15
CA GLY A 281 -11.43 14.74 -25.25
C GLY A 281 -11.25 13.57 -26.22
N SER A 282 -10.04 13.29 -26.66
CA SER A 282 -9.73 12.17 -27.54
C SER A 282 -10.04 10.82 -26.91
N PHE A 283 -9.68 10.66 -25.63
CA PHE A 283 -9.95 9.45 -24.86
C PHE A 283 -11.47 9.18 -24.71
N MET A 284 -12.29 10.20 -24.44
CA MET A 284 -13.75 10.04 -24.30
C MET A 284 -14.37 9.44 -25.55
N VAL A 285 -13.98 9.94 -26.74
CA VAL A 285 -14.49 9.43 -28.01
C VAL A 285 -14.01 7.99 -28.25
N ALA A 286 -12.72 7.73 -28.06
CA ALA A 286 -12.13 6.39 -28.20
C ALA A 286 -12.77 5.37 -27.24
N THR A 287 -13.10 5.77 -26.02
CA THR A 287 -13.71 4.89 -25.01
C THR A 287 -15.10 4.42 -25.42
N VAL A 288 -15.95 5.29 -25.97
CA VAL A 288 -17.27 4.91 -26.49
C VAL A 288 -17.13 3.93 -27.65
N THR A 289 -16.22 4.20 -28.58
CA THR A 289 -15.95 3.31 -29.73
C THR A 289 -15.48 1.93 -29.25
N ASN A 290 -14.53 1.90 -28.34
CA ASN A 290 -13.99 0.67 -27.76
C ASN A 290 -15.07 -0.14 -27.01
N PHE A 291 -15.97 0.50 -26.27
CA PHE A 291 -17.04 -0.20 -25.59
C PHE A 291 -17.98 -0.88 -26.59
N ILE A 292 -18.42 -0.17 -27.62
CA ILE A 292 -19.33 -0.69 -28.64
C ILE A 292 -18.70 -1.90 -29.36
N LEU A 293 -17.44 -1.79 -29.76
CA LEU A 293 -16.71 -2.87 -30.45
C LEU A 293 -16.47 -4.07 -29.54
N ASN A 294 -16.00 -3.86 -28.30
CA ASN A 294 -15.79 -4.95 -27.33
C ASN A 294 -17.11 -5.68 -26.98
N TYR A 295 -18.20 -4.94 -26.79
CA TYR A 295 -19.50 -5.51 -26.49
C TYR A 295 -20.04 -6.35 -27.66
N ARG A 296 -19.94 -5.85 -28.90
CA ARG A 296 -20.49 -6.50 -30.09
C ARG A 296 -19.63 -7.64 -30.65
N TRP A 297 -18.28 -7.56 -30.46
CA TRP A 297 -17.34 -8.47 -31.11
C TRP A 297 -16.52 -9.31 -30.16
N THR A 298 -15.83 -8.71 -29.19
CA THR A 298 -14.90 -9.43 -28.32
C THR A 298 -15.62 -10.37 -27.35
N PHE A 299 -16.75 -9.94 -26.79
CA PHE A 299 -17.47 -10.63 -25.73
C PHE A 299 -18.90 -11.05 -26.11
N ARG A 300 -19.14 -11.34 -27.38
CA ARG A 300 -20.46 -11.66 -27.98
C ARG A 300 -21.17 -12.88 -27.38
N GLY A 301 -20.45 -13.80 -26.70
CA GLY A 301 -20.99 -15.04 -26.11
C GLY A 301 -21.59 -14.88 -24.70
N ASP A 302 -21.55 -13.70 -24.09
CA ASP A 302 -21.89 -13.48 -22.68
C ASP A 302 -23.27 -12.84 -22.44
N ALA A 303 -24.21 -12.98 -23.36
CA ALA A 303 -25.56 -12.42 -23.29
C ALA A 303 -26.42 -12.92 -22.11
N HIS A 304 -25.99 -13.98 -21.40
CA HIS A 304 -26.76 -14.61 -20.32
C HIS A 304 -26.40 -14.14 -18.89
N THR A 305 -25.69 -13.01 -18.71
CA THR A 305 -25.46 -12.44 -17.37
C THR A 305 -26.61 -11.51 -16.99
N SER A 306 -27.10 -11.61 -15.75
CA SER A 306 -28.17 -10.80 -15.14
C SER A 306 -27.84 -9.29 -15.00
N ILE A 307 -26.71 -8.83 -15.56
CA ILE A 307 -26.23 -7.44 -15.43
C ILE A 307 -26.76 -6.62 -16.61
N SER A 308 -27.46 -5.51 -16.32
CA SER A 308 -27.96 -4.58 -17.34
C SER A 308 -26.81 -3.97 -18.18
N LEU A 309 -27.10 -3.60 -19.43
CA LEU A 309 -26.14 -2.98 -20.34
C LEU A 309 -25.56 -1.68 -19.75
N SER A 310 -26.40 -0.88 -19.09
CA SER A 310 -25.99 0.35 -18.41
C SER A 310 -25.00 0.11 -17.27
N ALA A 311 -25.23 -0.91 -16.44
CA ALA A 311 -24.31 -1.27 -15.37
C ALA A 311 -22.98 -1.81 -15.92
N ARG A 312 -23.01 -2.51 -17.05
CA ARG A 312 -21.80 -3.00 -17.74
C ARG A 312 -21.02 -1.85 -18.36
N TYR A 313 -21.70 -0.90 -18.99
CA TYR A 313 -21.07 0.32 -19.50
C TYR A 313 -20.43 1.14 -18.37
N LEU A 314 -21.12 1.32 -17.24
CA LEU A 314 -20.58 2.05 -16.08
C LEU A 314 -19.30 1.40 -15.54
N ARG A 315 -19.24 0.07 -15.45
CA ARG A 315 -18.03 -0.65 -15.05
C ARG A 315 -16.90 -0.47 -16.06
N PHE A 316 -17.20 -0.56 -17.35
CA PHE A 316 -16.21 -0.33 -18.42
C PHE A 316 -15.68 1.10 -18.36
N PHE A 317 -16.58 2.08 -18.23
CA PHE A 317 -16.23 3.49 -18.10
C PHE A 317 -15.36 3.75 -16.86
N THR A 318 -15.66 3.12 -15.73
CA THR A 318 -14.81 3.19 -14.52
C THR A 318 -13.38 2.72 -14.79
N VAL A 319 -13.22 1.56 -15.44
CA VAL A 319 -11.90 1.03 -15.79
C VAL A 319 -11.17 1.97 -16.76
N ALA A 320 -11.91 2.49 -17.76
CA ALA A 320 -11.37 3.42 -18.73
C ALA A 320 -10.87 4.73 -18.05
N VAL A 321 -11.63 5.29 -17.11
CA VAL A 321 -11.21 6.48 -16.34
C VAL A 321 -9.94 6.18 -15.52
N LEU A 322 -9.86 5.03 -14.85
CA LEU A 322 -8.63 4.63 -14.15
C LEU A 322 -7.42 4.53 -15.10
N ALA A 323 -7.61 3.97 -16.28
CA ALA A 323 -6.56 3.94 -17.30
C ALA A 323 -6.17 5.35 -17.79
N LEU A 324 -7.15 6.25 -17.97
CA LEU A 324 -6.92 7.65 -18.35
C LEU A 324 -6.02 8.37 -17.35
N LEU A 325 -6.24 8.15 -16.06
CA LEU A 325 -5.46 8.81 -15.00
C LEU A 325 -3.99 8.37 -15.01
N ILE A 326 -3.70 7.08 -15.23
CA ILE A 326 -2.32 6.60 -15.45
C ILE A 326 -1.76 7.17 -16.75
N ARG A 327 -2.55 7.17 -17.84
CA ARG A 327 -2.15 7.73 -19.12
C ARG A 327 -1.70 9.20 -18.99
N GLY A 328 -2.46 10.00 -18.22
CA GLY A 328 -2.10 11.40 -17.94
C GLY A 328 -0.75 11.52 -17.25
N GLY A 329 -0.49 10.73 -16.20
CA GLY A 329 0.80 10.73 -15.50
C GLY A 329 1.98 10.28 -16.38
N VAL A 330 1.79 9.24 -17.19
CA VAL A 330 2.81 8.81 -18.17
C VAL A 330 3.07 9.90 -19.23
N LEU A 331 2.01 10.55 -19.71
CA LEU A 331 2.13 11.63 -20.69
C LEU A 331 2.94 12.81 -20.14
N VAL A 332 2.65 13.26 -18.92
CA VAL A 332 3.42 14.32 -18.23
C VAL A 332 4.88 13.92 -18.09
N LEU A 333 5.15 12.71 -17.62
CA LEU A 333 6.51 12.19 -17.46
C LEU A 333 7.28 12.22 -18.78
N LEU A 334 6.67 11.76 -19.87
CA LEU A 334 7.33 11.69 -21.18
C LEU A 334 7.56 13.09 -21.80
N VAL A 335 6.62 14.01 -21.59
CA VAL A 335 6.74 15.37 -22.14
C VAL A 335 7.70 16.22 -21.29
N GLU A 336 7.56 16.24 -19.97
CA GLU A 336 8.28 17.18 -19.10
C GLU A 336 9.68 16.68 -18.71
N VAL A 337 9.86 15.36 -18.48
CA VAL A 337 11.16 14.80 -18.07
C VAL A 337 11.99 14.36 -19.27
N PHE A 338 11.36 13.67 -20.23
CA PHE A 338 12.08 13.15 -21.42
C PHE A 338 12.05 14.10 -22.62
N GLY A 339 11.34 15.24 -22.55
CA GLY A 339 11.29 16.25 -23.60
C GLY A 339 10.61 15.80 -24.89
N LEU A 340 9.82 14.73 -24.87
CA LEU A 340 9.14 14.24 -26.06
C LEU A 340 8.01 15.19 -26.49
N SER A 341 7.84 15.37 -27.82
CA SER A 341 6.66 16.10 -28.29
C SER A 341 5.37 15.38 -27.87
N PRO A 342 4.27 16.11 -27.58
CA PRO A 342 2.98 15.51 -27.17
C PRO A 342 2.49 14.40 -28.10
N MET A 343 2.71 14.56 -29.43
CA MET A 343 2.32 13.57 -30.43
C MET A 343 3.12 12.27 -30.35
N LEU A 344 4.41 12.35 -29.97
CA LEU A 344 5.23 11.15 -29.75
C LEU A 344 4.96 10.51 -28.40
N ALA A 345 4.74 11.31 -27.36
CA ALA A 345 4.51 10.84 -25.99
C ALA A 345 3.16 10.12 -25.82
N ILE A 346 2.14 10.50 -26.59
CA ILE A 346 0.79 9.92 -26.43
C ILE A 346 0.74 8.43 -26.80
N VAL A 347 1.53 7.97 -27.76
CA VAL A 347 1.53 6.57 -28.22
C VAL A 347 2.00 5.60 -27.13
N PRO A 348 3.20 5.74 -26.54
CA PRO A 348 3.61 4.87 -25.45
C PRO A 348 2.70 5.01 -24.22
N ALA A 349 2.12 6.19 -23.95
CA ALA A 349 1.15 6.37 -22.87
C ALA A 349 -0.13 5.55 -23.09
N ILE A 350 -0.64 5.45 -24.30
CA ILE A 350 -1.78 4.58 -24.66
C ILE A 350 -1.39 3.10 -24.48
N VAL A 351 -0.25 2.68 -24.98
CA VAL A 351 0.21 1.29 -24.92
C VAL A 351 0.40 0.82 -23.48
N MET A 352 1.04 1.63 -22.63
CA MET A 352 1.23 1.29 -21.20
C MET A 352 -0.09 1.13 -20.47
N THR A 353 -1.10 1.92 -20.80
CA THR A 353 -2.41 1.86 -20.15
C THR A 353 -3.35 0.81 -20.72
N ALA A 354 -3.04 0.24 -21.89
CA ALA A 354 -3.80 -0.88 -22.46
C ALA A 354 -3.83 -2.08 -21.50
N GLY A 355 -2.76 -2.33 -20.74
CA GLY A 355 -2.71 -3.36 -19.71
C GLY A 355 -3.74 -3.14 -18.60
N VAL A 356 -3.91 -1.91 -18.12
CA VAL A 356 -4.91 -1.57 -17.08
C VAL A 356 -6.33 -1.79 -17.62
N ASN A 357 -6.60 -1.35 -18.86
CA ASN A 357 -7.89 -1.57 -19.53
C ASN A 357 -8.18 -3.06 -19.72
N TYR A 358 -7.20 -3.85 -20.13
CA TYR A 358 -7.35 -5.28 -20.34
C TYR A 358 -7.64 -6.02 -19.03
N LEU A 359 -6.82 -5.80 -18.01
CA LEU A 359 -6.99 -6.44 -16.70
C LEU A 359 -8.32 -6.01 -16.05
N GLY A 360 -8.63 -4.72 -16.05
CA GLY A 360 -9.90 -4.22 -15.52
C GLY A 360 -11.11 -4.78 -16.28
N SER A 361 -11.04 -4.90 -17.61
CA SER A 361 -12.10 -5.52 -18.41
C SER A 361 -12.25 -7.01 -18.09
N ALA A 362 -11.15 -7.76 -18.03
CA ALA A 362 -11.15 -9.19 -17.79
C ALA A 362 -11.62 -9.58 -16.38
N PHE A 363 -11.26 -8.80 -15.34
CA PHE A 363 -11.54 -9.15 -13.95
C PHE A 363 -12.74 -8.42 -13.33
N TYR A 364 -13.15 -7.26 -13.86
CA TYR A 364 -14.21 -6.44 -13.29
C TYR A 364 -15.43 -6.28 -14.20
N VAL A 365 -15.22 -5.97 -15.50
CA VAL A 365 -16.33 -5.70 -16.43
C VAL A 365 -16.99 -6.99 -16.90
N PHE A 366 -16.17 -7.98 -17.33
CA PHE A 366 -16.58 -9.24 -17.92
C PHE A 366 -16.24 -10.45 -17.06
N ALA A 367 -16.03 -10.24 -15.76
CA ALA A 367 -15.75 -11.32 -14.82
C ALA A 367 -16.82 -12.41 -14.86
N SER A 368 -16.39 -13.69 -14.90
CA SER A 368 -17.31 -14.82 -14.87
C SER A 368 -17.97 -14.97 -13.51
N THR A 369 -19.30 -15.03 -13.47
CA THR A 369 -20.05 -15.42 -12.27
C THR A 369 -20.06 -16.94 -12.04
N ALA A 370 -19.72 -17.72 -13.08
CA ALA A 370 -19.77 -19.19 -13.08
C ALA A 370 -18.49 -19.85 -12.51
N SER A 371 -17.47 -19.10 -12.15
CA SER A 371 -16.13 -19.67 -11.85
C SER A 371 -15.90 -20.02 -10.38
N GLY A 372 -16.90 -20.24 -9.54
CA GLY A 372 -16.69 -20.69 -8.14
C GLY A 372 -15.72 -19.84 -7.31
N VAL A 373 -15.37 -18.63 -7.77
CA VAL A 373 -14.39 -17.76 -7.11
C VAL A 373 -14.92 -17.32 -5.76
N ILE A 374 -14.15 -17.65 -4.73
CA ILE A 374 -14.47 -17.30 -3.36
C ILE A 374 -14.48 -15.75 -3.26
N PRO A 375 -15.55 -15.13 -2.73
CA PRO A 375 -15.65 -13.67 -2.60
C PRO A 375 -14.45 -13.00 -1.91
N ARG A 376 -13.78 -13.70 -0.98
CA ARG A 376 -12.55 -13.22 -0.29
C ARG A 376 -11.39 -13.02 -1.24
N VAL A 377 -11.14 -13.97 -2.15
CA VAL A 377 -10.04 -13.86 -3.13
C VAL A 377 -10.20 -12.61 -3.99
N ARG A 378 -11.44 -12.25 -4.37
CA ARG A 378 -11.72 -11.01 -5.09
C ARG A 378 -11.33 -9.77 -4.29
N TRP A 379 -11.60 -9.76 -2.99
CA TRP A 379 -11.18 -8.67 -2.11
C TRP A 379 -9.66 -8.60 -1.93
N HIS A 380 -8.97 -9.75 -1.85
CA HIS A 380 -7.50 -9.79 -1.79
C HIS A 380 -6.89 -9.17 -3.06
N LEU A 381 -7.36 -9.60 -4.23
CA LEU A 381 -6.89 -9.08 -5.52
C LEU A 381 -7.23 -7.59 -5.69
N ALA A 382 -8.43 -7.17 -5.28
CA ALA A 382 -8.83 -5.76 -5.32
C ALA A 382 -7.96 -4.90 -4.40
N ALA A 383 -7.66 -5.36 -3.18
CA ALA A 383 -6.81 -4.63 -2.25
C ALA A 383 -5.37 -4.47 -2.78
N ILE A 384 -4.77 -5.56 -3.28
CA ILE A 384 -3.42 -5.53 -3.86
C ILE A 384 -3.40 -4.67 -5.14
N GLY A 385 -4.38 -4.87 -6.03
CA GLY A 385 -4.44 -4.16 -7.31
C GLY A 385 -4.67 -2.67 -7.13
N LEU A 386 -5.57 -2.25 -6.24
CA LEU A 386 -5.81 -0.83 -5.95
C LEU A 386 -4.65 -0.18 -5.22
N PHE A 387 -3.98 -0.89 -4.29
CA PHE A 387 -2.76 -0.37 -3.67
C PHE A 387 -1.66 -0.14 -4.71
N ALA A 388 -1.40 -1.13 -5.57
CA ALA A 388 -0.41 -1.00 -6.64
C ALA A 388 -0.78 0.13 -7.62
N TYR A 389 -2.05 0.24 -7.98
CA TYR A 389 -2.56 1.31 -8.83
C TYR A 389 -2.33 2.71 -8.23
N VAL A 390 -2.70 2.91 -6.96
CA VAL A 390 -2.49 4.20 -6.27
C VAL A 390 -1.01 4.50 -6.09
N LEU A 391 -0.17 3.49 -5.82
CA LEU A 391 1.28 3.65 -5.74
C LEU A 391 1.87 4.11 -7.09
N VAL A 392 1.44 3.49 -8.19
CA VAL A 392 1.86 3.91 -9.55
C VAL A 392 1.43 5.34 -9.85
N LEU A 393 0.18 5.72 -9.52
CA LEU A 393 -0.27 7.12 -9.66
C LEU A 393 0.63 8.07 -8.86
N ARG A 394 0.95 7.76 -7.61
CA ARG A 394 1.84 8.60 -6.79
C ARG A 394 3.20 8.78 -7.46
N ILE A 395 3.84 7.69 -7.90
CA ILE A 395 5.16 7.74 -8.55
C ILE A 395 5.11 8.59 -9.84
N LEU A 396 4.07 8.44 -10.65
CA LEU A 396 3.94 9.17 -11.91
C LEU A 396 3.69 10.67 -11.74
N TYR A 397 2.99 11.07 -10.67
CA TYR A 397 2.59 12.47 -10.49
C TYR A 397 3.43 13.24 -9.46
N MET A 398 4.12 12.57 -8.52
CA MET A 398 4.80 13.23 -7.39
C MET A 398 5.89 14.22 -7.80
N GLY A 399 6.53 14.03 -8.95
CA GLY A 399 7.56 14.93 -9.48
C GLY A 399 7.01 16.16 -10.22
N HIS A 400 5.70 16.21 -10.49
CA HIS A 400 5.08 17.23 -11.34
C HIS A 400 4.07 18.14 -10.62
N LEU A 401 3.69 17.78 -9.40
CA LEU A 401 2.85 18.63 -8.54
C LEU A 401 3.72 19.69 -7.87
N GLU A 402 3.38 20.96 -7.97
CA GLU A 402 4.08 22.02 -7.22
C GLU A 402 4.17 21.63 -5.72
N LEU A 403 5.32 21.94 -5.08
CA LEU A 403 5.45 21.73 -3.64
C LEU A 403 4.53 22.70 -2.90
N ILE A 404 3.90 22.19 -1.85
CA ILE A 404 3.21 23.08 -0.91
C ILE A 404 4.24 23.83 -0.04
N PRO A 405 3.88 24.98 0.52
CA PRO A 405 4.82 25.77 1.35
C PRO A 405 5.48 24.98 2.47
N ASP A 406 4.75 24.07 3.12
CA ASP A 406 5.31 23.23 4.18
C ASP A 406 6.44 22.31 3.65
N GLU A 407 6.31 21.74 2.46
CA GLU A 407 7.36 20.89 1.85
C GLU A 407 8.63 21.69 1.53
N MET A 408 8.45 22.93 1.02
CA MET A 408 9.56 23.83 0.75
C MET A 408 10.27 24.23 2.05
N TYR A 409 9.52 24.45 3.12
CA TYR A 409 10.08 24.75 4.43
C TYR A 409 10.89 23.58 5.00
N TYR A 410 10.41 22.34 4.86
CA TYR A 410 11.17 21.15 5.28
C TYR A 410 12.37 20.88 4.35
N TRP A 411 12.32 21.32 3.09
CA TRP A 411 13.50 21.29 2.22
C TRP A 411 14.57 22.29 2.71
N VAL A 412 14.19 23.49 3.17
CA VAL A 412 15.15 24.42 3.82
C VAL A 412 15.77 23.78 5.07
N TYR A 413 15.00 23.02 5.87
CA TYR A 413 15.58 22.23 6.98
C TYR A 413 16.64 21.23 6.47
N ALA A 414 16.40 20.60 5.35
CA ALA A 414 17.32 19.64 4.75
C ALA A 414 18.62 20.30 4.25
N GLN A 415 18.57 21.59 3.87
CA GLN A 415 19.77 22.39 3.56
C GLN A 415 20.54 22.82 4.83
N GLN A 416 19.86 22.84 5.98
CA GLN A 416 20.40 23.28 7.28
C GLN A 416 20.26 22.14 8.31
N LEU A 417 20.96 21.02 8.07
CA LEU A 417 20.83 19.82 8.91
C LEU A 417 21.15 20.10 10.37
N SER A 418 20.24 19.73 11.26
CA SER A 418 20.35 19.88 12.71
C SER A 418 19.86 18.64 13.44
N LEU A 419 20.17 18.55 14.74
CA LEU A 419 19.69 17.48 15.63
C LEU A 419 18.18 17.60 15.91
N SER A 420 17.60 18.78 15.81
CA SER A 420 16.15 19.08 15.84
C SER A 420 15.89 20.48 15.32
N TYR A 421 14.61 20.86 15.29
CA TYR A 421 14.16 22.20 14.89
C TYR A 421 13.09 22.70 15.86
N LEU A 422 12.75 23.99 15.79
CA LEU A 422 11.82 24.63 16.72
C LEU A 422 10.43 23.98 16.72
N ASP A 423 9.85 23.81 15.54
CA ASP A 423 8.45 23.42 15.36
C ASP A 423 8.25 21.92 14.99
N HIS A 424 9.31 21.23 14.54
CA HIS A 424 9.25 19.79 14.22
C HIS A 424 10.55 19.05 14.57
N PRO A 425 10.47 17.75 14.94
CA PRO A 425 11.62 16.86 15.04
C PRO A 425 12.34 16.64 13.71
N PRO A 426 13.59 16.13 13.69
CA PRO A 426 14.49 16.22 12.54
C PRO A 426 14.26 15.22 11.42
N LEU A 427 13.48 14.14 11.61
CA LEU A 427 13.42 13.01 10.65
C LEU A 427 12.97 13.45 9.25
N ILE A 428 12.05 14.42 9.15
CA ILE A 428 11.59 14.94 7.86
C ILE A 428 12.74 15.56 7.07
N ALA A 429 13.57 16.38 7.72
CA ALA A 429 14.73 17.00 7.11
C ALA A 429 15.77 15.97 6.66
N TRP A 430 16.07 14.98 7.51
CA TRP A 430 17.03 13.92 7.19
C TRP A 430 16.58 13.07 6.00
N LEU A 431 15.27 12.77 5.90
CA LEU A 431 14.70 12.00 4.78
C LEU A 431 14.74 12.80 3.48
N ILE A 432 14.44 14.10 3.52
CA ILE A 432 14.54 14.98 2.35
C ILE A 432 16.00 15.11 1.93
N ALA A 433 16.94 15.39 2.85
CA ALA A 433 18.36 15.46 2.54
C ALA A 433 18.91 14.18 1.92
N ALA A 434 18.54 13.01 2.46
CA ALA A 434 18.93 11.72 1.91
C ALA A 434 18.35 11.49 0.50
N SER A 435 17.12 11.91 0.22
CA SER A 435 16.53 11.73 -1.11
C SER A 435 17.05 12.77 -2.12
N THR A 436 17.25 14.04 -1.72
CA THR A 436 17.79 15.08 -2.61
C THR A 436 19.27 14.85 -2.90
N SER A 437 20.04 14.23 -2.02
CA SER A 437 21.43 13.82 -2.31
C SER A 437 21.56 12.81 -3.47
N VAL A 438 20.49 12.04 -3.72
CA VAL A 438 20.45 11.02 -4.79
C VAL A 438 19.77 11.56 -6.05
N PHE A 439 18.64 12.29 -5.88
CA PHE A 439 17.76 12.71 -6.98
C PHE A 439 17.85 14.22 -7.30
N GLY A 440 18.76 14.94 -6.63
CA GLY A 440 18.93 16.39 -6.75
C GLY A 440 17.83 17.20 -6.05
N ASP A 441 18.04 18.52 -5.95
CA ASP A 441 17.09 19.49 -5.39
C ASP A 441 15.94 19.75 -6.39
N SER A 442 15.05 18.78 -6.52
CA SER A 442 13.92 18.78 -7.43
C SER A 442 12.63 18.42 -6.66
N ILE A 443 11.47 18.71 -7.25
CA ILE A 443 10.16 18.31 -6.68
C ILE A 443 10.12 16.81 -6.39
N PHE A 444 10.63 15.99 -7.32
CA PHE A 444 10.75 14.55 -7.14
C PHE A 444 11.74 14.19 -6.03
N GLY A 445 12.90 14.84 -5.98
CA GLY A 445 13.93 14.61 -4.97
C GLY A 445 13.41 14.86 -3.55
N VAL A 446 12.63 15.93 -3.33
CA VAL A 446 12.00 16.22 -2.03
C VAL A 446 11.05 15.09 -1.60
N ARG A 447 10.32 14.49 -2.54
CA ARG A 447 9.26 13.49 -2.27
C ARG A 447 9.70 12.03 -2.40
N ALA A 448 10.87 11.73 -2.98
CA ALA A 448 11.26 10.36 -3.35
C ALA A 448 11.30 9.40 -2.15
N SER A 449 11.65 9.89 -0.95
CA SER A 449 11.62 9.11 0.29
C SER A 449 10.21 8.69 0.75
N LEU A 450 9.13 9.26 0.17
CA LEU A 450 7.76 8.78 0.40
C LEU A 450 7.54 7.35 -0.12
N ILE A 451 8.23 6.94 -1.19
CA ILE A 451 8.07 5.61 -1.78
C ILE A 451 8.37 4.51 -0.75
N PRO A 452 9.57 4.44 -0.15
CA PRO A 452 9.84 3.45 0.90
C PRO A 452 8.95 3.64 2.14
N LEU A 453 8.60 4.86 2.54
CA LEU A 453 7.71 5.10 3.67
C LEU A 453 6.30 4.52 3.45
N VAL A 454 5.73 4.68 2.25
CA VAL A 454 4.43 4.09 1.87
C VAL A 454 4.50 2.57 1.89
N LEU A 455 5.59 1.96 1.42
CA LEU A 455 5.76 0.51 1.45
C LEU A 455 5.92 -0.02 2.88
N ILE A 456 6.70 0.64 3.73
CA ILE A 456 6.85 0.32 5.16
C ILE A 456 5.51 0.48 5.88
N GLY A 457 4.80 1.59 5.63
CA GLY A 457 3.47 1.82 6.17
C GLY A 457 2.50 0.70 5.78
N ALA A 458 2.40 0.37 4.48
CA ALA A 458 1.55 -0.70 3.98
C ALA A 458 1.87 -2.06 4.63
N TRP A 459 3.16 -2.36 4.81
CA TRP A 459 3.61 -3.56 5.51
C TRP A 459 3.06 -3.63 6.95
N PHE A 460 3.17 -2.54 7.73
CA PHE A 460 2.69 -2.53 9.11
C PHE A 460 1.17 -2.44 9.22
N PHE A 461 0.47 -1.76 8.30
CA PHE A 461 -0.99 -1.83 8.19
C PHE A 461 -1.46 -3.27 7.94
N PHE A 462 -0.79 -3.99 7.02
CA PHE A 462 -1.04 -5.40 6.79
C PHE A 462 -0.78 -6.25 8.04
N ARG A 463 0.41 -6.11 8.64
CA ARG A 463 0.80 -6.92 9.81
C ARG A 463 -0.12 -6.68 10.99
N TYR A 464 -0.48 -5.43 11.27
CA TYR A 464 -1.42 -5.07 12.32
C TYR A 464 -2.82 -5.66 12.04
N GLY A 465 -3.39 -5.44 10.86
CA GLY A 465 -4.69 -5.99 10.48
C GLY A 465 -4.72 -7.53 10.50
N ALA A 466 -3.64 -8.17 10.01
CA ALA A 466 -3.53 -9.64 9.99
C ALA A 466 -3.48 -10.25 11.39
N THR A 467 -2.86 -9.58 12.37
CA THR A 467 -2.87 -10.06 13.77
C THR A 467 -4.24 -9.90 14.44
N MET A 468 -5.11 -9.03 13.92
CA MET A 468 -6.45 -8.78 14.46
C MET A 468 -7.54 -9.69 13.88
N GLY A 469 -7.46 -10.06 12.62
CA GLY A 469 -8.51 -10.82 11.93
C GLY A 469 -8.03 -11.65 10.75
N GLY A 470 -6.76 -12.07 10.77
CA GLY A 470 -6.17 -12.86 9.69
C GLY A 470 -5.83 -12.02 8.46
N ARG A 471 -5.34 -12.71 7.45
CA ARG A 471 -4.79 -12.13 6.23
C ARG A 471 -5.77 -11.22 5.49
N THR A 472 -7.04 -11.61 5.40
CA THR A 472 -8.08 -10.82 4.73
C THR A 472 -8.19 -9.42 5.36
N VAL A 473 -8.22 -9.35 6.69
CA VAL A 473 -8.29 -8.06 7.41
C VAL A 473 -7.03 -7.24 7.18
N GLY A 474 -5.86 -7.89 7.16
CA GLY A 474 -4.59 -7.24 6.81
C GLY A 474 -4.62 -6.58 5.43
N LEU A 475 -5.10 -7.29 4.41
CA LEU A 475 -5.24 -6.76 3.05
C LEU A 475 -6.27 -5.63 2.96
N LEU A 476 -7.36 -5.71 3.71
CA LEU A 476 -8.35 -4.64 3.79
C LEU A 476 -7.78 -3.38 4.48
N CYS A 477 -6.88 -3.54 5.44
CA CYS A 477 -6.16 -2.40 6.03
C CYS A 477 -5.21 -1.74 5.01
N ILE A 478 -4.53 -2.51 4.14
CA ILE A 478 -3.76 -1.95 3.01
C ILE A 478 -4.68 -1.19 2.06
N LEU A 479 -5.87 -1.73 1.74
CA LEU A 479 -6.85 -1.05 0.90
C LEU A 479 -7.26 0.30 1.52
N ALA A 480 -7.57 0.33 2.82
CA ALA A 480 -7.89 1.55 3.53
C ALA A 480 -6.73 2.57 3.48
N PHE A 481 -5.49 2.11 3.71
CA PHE A 481 -4.29 2.94 3.61
C PHE A 481 -4.06 3.51 2.20
N ALA A 482 -4.44 2.76 1.15
CA ALA A 482 -4.32 3.23 -0.22
C ALA A 482 -5.35 4.31 -0.59
N VAL A 483 -6.63 4.13 -0.18
CA VAL A 483 -7.75 4.88 -0.76
C VAL A 483 -8.34 5.97 0.13
N LEU A 484 -8.17 5.91 1.46
CA LEU A 484 -8.74 6.93 2.34
C LEU A 484 -8.02 8.27 2.15
N PRO A 485 -8.77 9.39 2.04
CA PRO A 485 -8.22 10.69 1.65
C PRO A 485 -6.99 11.12 2.43
N PHE A 486 -7.01 10.96 3.76
CA PHE A 486 -5.87 11.31 4.59
C PHE A 486 -4.60 10.56 4.21
N PHE A 487 -4.68 9.23 4.11
CA PHE A 487 -3.52 8.39 3.78
C PHE A 487 -3.11 8.55 2.31
N ALA A 488 -4.09 8.81 1.42
CA ALA A 488 -3.81 9.05 0.02
C ALA A 488 -2.96 10.31 -0.17
N VAL A 489 -3.32 11.42 0.49
CA VAL A 489 -2.58 12.69 0.45
C VAL A 489 -1.24 12.58 1.18
N SER A 490 -1.20 12.00 2.40
CA SER A 490 0.06 11.82 3.15
C SER A 490 1.09 10.94 2.43
N GLY A 491 0.69 10.18 1.41
CA GLY A 491 1.60 9.38 0.58
C GLY A 491 2.09 10.08 -0.68
N ILE A 492 1.77 11.38 -0.89
CA ILE A 492 2.25 12.18 -2.03
C ILE A 492 2.80 13.54 -1.61
N VAL A 493 2.49 14.00 -0.39
CA VAL A 493 3.00 15.25 0.18
C VAL A 493 4.00 14.91 1.28
N MET A 494 5.23 15.44 1.17
CA MET A 494 6.32 15.16 2.12
C MET A 494 6.20 16.03 3.36
N THR A 495 5.53 15.49 4.38
CA THR A 495 5.32 16.13 5.68
C THR A 495 5.68 15.17 6.82
N PRO A 496 5.88 15.65 8.06
CA PRO A 496 6.16 14.81 9.23
C PRO A 496 5.09 13.73 9.49
N ASP A 497 3.88 13.89 8.93
CA ASP A 497 2.81 12.91 9.05
C ASP A 497 3.13 11.60 8.32
N ALA A 498 3.83 11.64 7.18
CA ALA A 498 4.14 10.44 6.39
C ALA A 498 4.99 9.41 7.17
N PRO A 499 6.17 9.73 7.70
CA PRO A 499 6.95 8.79 8.53
C PRO A 499 6.24 8.47 9.85
N MET A 500 5.49 9.41 10.44
CA MET A 500 4.74 9.19 11.68
C MET A 500 3.62 8.16 11.50
N ILE A 501 2.86 8.17 10.39
CA ILE A 501 1.81 7.18 10.10
C ILE A 501 2.40 5.77 10.01
N ALA A 502 3.54 5.61 9.34
CA ALA A 502 4.23 4.33 9.24
C ALA A 502 4.68 3.82 10.63
N ALA A 503 5.28 4.71 11.42
CA ALA A 503 5.71 4.42 12.79
C ALA A 503 4.52 4.12 13.72
N TRP A 504 3.39 4.82 13.58
CA TRP A 504 2.17 4.59 14.35
C TRP A 504 1.60 3.19 14.10
N ALA A 505 1.49 2.80 12.83
CA ALA A 505 1.04 1.45 12.45
C ALA A 505 1.99 0.37 12.98
N ALA A 506 3.32 0.61 12.92
CA ALA A 506 4.33 -0.27 13.49
C ALA A 506 4.19 -0.41 15.01
N ALA A 507 4.04 0.72 15.71
CA ALA A 507 3.85 0.74 17.16
C ALA A 507 2.59 -0.04 17.58
N LEU A 508 1.45 0.14 16.90
CA LEU A 508 0.22 -0.63 17.15
C LEU A 508 0.43 -2.13 16.94
N TYR A 509 1.15 -2.52 15.87
CA TYR A 509 1.50 -3.92 15.63
C TYR A 509 2.33 -4.51 16.77
N PHE A 510 3.38 -3.79 17.20
CA PHE A 510 4.25 -4.28 18.27
C PHE A 510 3.58 -4.22 19.66
N PHE A 511 2.76 -3.20 19.95
CA PHE A 511 1.92 -3.18 21.16
C PHE A 511 0.98 -4.38 21.22
N LYS A 512 0.31 -4.71 20.11
CA LYS A 512 -0.55 -5.88 20.04
C LYS A 512 0.23 -7.16 20.29
N ARG A 513 1.40 -7.33 19.65
CA ARG A 513 2.26 -8.50 19.85
C ARG A 513 2.76 -8.62 21.30
N GLY A 514 3.20 -7.51 21.90
CA GLY A 514 3.68 -7.51 23.29
C GLY A 514 2.55 -7.70 24.30
N LEU A 515 1.51 -6.85 24.25
CA LEU A 515 0.49 -6.79 25.30
C LEU A 515 -0.60 -7.86 25.17
N ILE A 516 -0.95 -8.29 23.95
CA ILE A 516 -2.02 -9.26 23.71
C ILE A 516 -1.48 -10.66 23.46
N ASP A 517 -0.46 -10.79 22.60
CA ASP A 517 0.13 -12.10 22.25
C ASP A 517 1.23 -12.54 23.22
N ASP A 518 1.56 -11.69 24.21
CA ASP A 518 2.56 -11.93 25.26
C ASP A 518 3.98 -12.21 24.69
N ASP A 519 4.34 -11.60 23.53
CA ASP A 519 5.65 -11.74 22.90
C ASP A 519 6.64 -10.70 23.46
N PRO A 520 7.61 -11.09 24.31
CA PRO A 520 8.56 -10.15 24.90
C PRO A 520 9.47 -9.49 23.86
N ARG A 521 9.76 -10.16 22.73
CA ARG A 521 10.61 -9.61 21.66
C ARG A 521 9.96 -8.44 20.92
N ALA A 522 8.63 -8.34 20.97
CA ALA A 522 7.90 -7.26 20.35
C ALA A 522 8.25 -5.89 20.95
N PHE A 523 8.66 -5.83 22.22
CA PHE A 523 9.02 -4.57 22.89
C PHE A 523 10.28 -3.92 22.29
N TYR A 524 11.22 -4.68 21.74
CA TYR A 524 12.37 -4.11 21.03
C TYR A 524 11.92 -3.35 19.76
N GLY A 525 11.06 -3.99 18.95
CA GLY A 525 10.46 -3.35 17.78
C GLY A 525 9.57 -2.16 18.15
N LEU A 526 8.87 -2.23 19.29
CA LEU A 526 8.08 -1.12 19.83
C LEU A 526 8.96 0.09 20.15
N GLY A 527 10.09 -0.13 20.86
CA GLY A 527 11.03 0.93 21.18
C GLY A 527 11.55 1.65 19.92
N ILE A 528 11.91 0.88 18.89
CA ILE A 528 12.34 1.44 17.60
C ILE A 528 11.20 2.23 16.95
N ALA A 529 9.99 1.68 16.85
CA ALA A 529 8.85 2.34 16.21
C ALA A 529 8.46 3.63 16.93
N MET A 530 8.44 3.63 18.27
CA MET A 530 8.15 4.82 19.06
C MET A 530 9.26 5.87 18.93
N GLY A 531 10.53 5.48 18.98
CA GLY A 531 11.66 6.39 18.82
C GLY A 531 11.72 7.05 17.46
N VAL A 532 11.59 6.28 16.38
CA VAL A 532 11.50 6.81 15.01
C VAL A 532 10.28 7.70 14.83
N GLY A 533 9.14 7.31 15.40
CA GLY A 533 7.93 8.11 15.37
C GLY A 533 8.05 9.44 16.11
N LEU A 534 8.76 9.48 17.26
CA LEU A 534 9.07 10.71 17.99
C LEU A 534 10.02 11.61 17.21
N LEU A 535 10.98 11.05 16.46
CA LEU A 535 11.82 11.82 15.52
C LEU A 535 11.03 12.37 14.34
N ALA A 536 9.85 11.79 14.01
CA ALA A 536 8.97 12.30 12.97
C ALA A 536 8.00 13.37 13.49
N LYS A 537 7.27 13.06 14.57
CA LYS A 537 6.25 13.96 15.15
C LYS A 537 5.91 13.59 16.59
N TYR A 538 5.87 14.57 17.48
CA TYR A 538 5.62 14.34 18.91
C TYR A 538 4.27 13.67 19.22
N THR A 539 3.27 13.79 18.33
CA THR A 539 1.92 13.25 18.56
C THR A 539 1.88 11.73 18.75
N ILE A 540 2.89 10.97 18.27
CA ILE A 540 2.97 9.52 18.51
C ILE A 540 3.11 9.17 19.98
N ALA A 541 3.63 10.10 20.80
CA ALA A 541 3.73 9.95 22.26
C ALA A 541 2.37 9.62 22.90
N LEU A 542 1.23 9.98 22.27
CA LEU A 542 -0.11 9.67 22.76
C LEU A 542 -0.41 8.15 22.82
N LEU A 543 0.36 7.34 22.13
CA LEU A 543 0.26 5.87 22.27
C LEU A 543 0.79 5.36 23.62
N ALA A 544 1.71 6.07 24.28
CA ALA A 544 2.25 5.66 25.57
C ALA A 544 1.16 5.72 26.69
N PRO A 545 0.43 6.85 26.92
CA PRO A 545 -0.67 6.87 27.87
C PRO A 545 -1.81 5.92 27.47
N ALA A 546 -2.06 5.67 26.18
CA ALA A 546 -3.03 4.67 25.73
C ALA A 546 -2.61 3.25 26.14
N ALA A 547 -1.34 2.90 25.96
CA ALA A 547 -0.79 1.61 26.37
C ALA A 547 -0.83 1.45 27.90
N LEU A 548 -0.46 2.48 28.65
CA LEU A 548 -0.55 2.51 30.10
C LEU A 548 -2.00 2.28 30.57
N ALA A 549 -2.96 3.00 29.98
CA ALA A 549 -4.39 2.82 30.29
C ALA A 549 -4.85 1.38 29.99
N PHE A 550 -4.41 0.81 28.87
CA PHE A 550 -4.72 -0.58 28.55
C PHE A 550 -4.13 -1.57 29.57
N MET A 551 -2.86 -1.39 29.95
CA MET A 551 -2.21 -2.25 30.96
C MET A 551 -2.90 -2.17 32.32
N LEU A 552 -3.43 -1.01 32.70
CA LEU A 552 -4.19 -0.83 33.95
C LEU A 552 -5.57 -1.52 33.89
N ILE A 553 -6.24 -1.51 32.74
CA ILE A 553 -7.58 -2.10 32.53
C ILE A 553 -7.49 -3.63 32.36
N ASP A 554 -6.51 -4.11 31.59
CA ASP A 554 -6.36 -5.55 31.29
C ASP A 554 -5.52 -6.27 32.33
N ARG A 555 -6.16 -7.15 33.11
CA ARG A 555 -5.51 -7.88 34.22
C ARG A 555 -4.26 -8.65 33.78
N ARG A 556 -4.30 -9.27 32.60
CA ARG A 556 -3.19 -10.07 32.09
C ARG A 556 -1.99 -9.19 31.68
N SER A 557 -2.27 -8.03 31.12
CA SER A 557 -1.20 -7.10 30.72
C SER A 557 -0.50 -6.43 31.91
N ARG A 558 -1.09 -6.45 33.12
CA ARG A 558 -0.44 -5.89 34.33
C ARG A 558 0.89 -6.56 34.68
N GLN A 559 1.12 -7.82 34.26
CA GLN A 559 2.41 -8.50 34.47
C GLN A 559 3.61 -7.72 33.87
N TRP A 560 3.37 -6.95 32.80
CA TRP A 560 4.40 -6.18 32.13
C TRP A 560 4.95 -5.01 32.97
N PHE A 561 4.25 -4.57 34.02
CA PHE A 561 4.82 -3.60 34.96
C PHE A 561 6.00 -4.16 35.77
N PHE A 562 6.10 -5.47 35.90
CA PHE A 562 7.15 -6.14 36.67
C PHE A 562 8.21 -6.82 35.80
N ARG A 563 8.19 -6.59 34.49
CA ARG A 563 9.12 -7.17 33.52
C ARG A 563 9.98 -6.07 32.88
N PRO A 564 11.23 -6.37 32.50
CA PRO A 564 12.17 -5.38 31.99
C PRO A 564 11.86 -4.91 30.56
N GLU A 565 11.16 -5.72 29.73
CA GLU A 565 11.01 -5.47 28.30
C GLU A 565 10.29 -4.15 27.95
N PRO A 566 9.20 -3.72 28.64
CA PRO A 566 8.60 -2.42 28.40
C PRO A 566 9.54 -1.24 28.71
N TYR A 567 10.34 -1.38 29.76
CA TYR A 567 11.33 -0.36 30.15
C TYR A 567 12.49 -0.29 29.16
N LEU A 568 12.91 -1.43 28.61
CA LEU A 568 13.88 -1.48 27.51
C LEU A 568 13.31 -0.83 26.24
N ALA A 569 12.02 -0.98 25.94
CA ALA A 569 11.38 -0.28 24.83
C ALA A 569 11.43 1.25 25.04
N VAL A 570 11.15 1.73 26.26
CA VAL A 570 11.27 3.18 26.59
C VAL A 570 12.73 3.62 26.44
N LEU A 571 13.69 2.86 26.93
CA LEU A 571 15.12 3.18 26.80
C LEU A 571 15.54 3.28 25.32
N ILE A 572 15.17 2.30 24.49
CA ILE A 572 15.46 2.29 23.05
C ILE A 572 14.83 3.53 22.38
N ALA A 573 13.55 3.84 22.68
CA ALA A 573 12.86 4.99 22.13
C ALA A 573 13.56 6.30 22.53
N THR A 574 13.99 6.42 23.80
CA THR A 574 14.69 7.59 24.32
C THR A 574 16.07 7.75 23.67
N LEU A 575 16.81 6.65 23.48
CA LEU A 575 18.12 6.70 22.81
C LEU A 575 17.99 7.14 21.35
N ILE A 576 16.97 6.67 20.63
CA ILE A 576 16.69 7.13 19.26
C ILE A 576 16.28 8.61 19.25
N PHE A 577 15.51 9.04 20.25
CA PHE A 577 15.04 10.43 20.39
C PHE A 577 16.10 11.40 20.96
N MET A 578 17.26 10.88 21.37
CA MET A 578 18.32 11.66 22.01
C MET A 578 18.74 12.94 21.24
N PRO A 579 18.84 12.93 19.90
CA PRO A 579 19.18 14.16 19.15
C PRO A 579 18.25 15.32 19.47
N VAL A 580 16.94 15.08 19.59
CA VAL A 580 15.95 16.09 19.92
C VAL A 580 16.13 16.62 21.36
N LEU A 581 16.45 15.72 22.30
CA LEU A 581 16.70 16.11 23.70
C LEU A 581 17.94 16.98 23.81
N ILE A 582 19.03 16.62 23.10
CA ILE A 582 20.28 17.39 23.09
C ILE A 582 20.02 18.78 22.51
N TRP A 583 19.34 18.87 21.35
CA TRP A 583 19.02 20.14 20.72
C TRP A 583 18.19 21.04 21.65
N ASN A 584 17.14 20.49 22.28
CA ASN A 584 16.29 21.25 23.21
C ASN A 584 17.08 21.75 24.43
N TRP A 585 17.97 20.91 24.97
CA TRP A 585 18.84 21.33 26.06
C TRP A 585 19.78 22.51 25.67
N GLN A 586 20.31 22.48 24.44
CA GLN A 586 21.17 23.54 23.91
C GLN A 586 20.40 24.83 23.58
N ASN A 587 19.08 24.74 23.32
CA ASN A 587 18.22 25.85 22.89
C ASN A 587 17.09 26.12 23.91
N GLU A 588 17.38 26.06 25.20
CA GLU A 588 16.47 26.44 26.29
C GLU A 588 15.08 25.81 26.22
N TRP A 589 14.99 24.55 25.78
CA TRP A 589 13.75 23.78 25.59
C TRP A 589 12.76 24.41 24.59
N ALA A 590 13.25 25.21 23.66
CA ALA A 590 12.47 26.02 22.75
C ALA A 590 11.39 25.21 21.98
N SER A 591 11.72 24.00 21.46
CA SER A 591 10.75 23.19 20.70
C SER A 591 9.61 22.68 21.59
N PHE A 592 9.91 22.25 22.82
CA PHE A 592 8.87 21.78 23.73
C PHE A 592 7.98 22.91 24.23
N LEU A 593 8.53 24.07 24.50
CA LEU A 593 7.78 25.28 24.86
C LEU A 593 6.89 25.74 23.69
N PHE A 594 7.39 25.66 22.45
CA PHE A 594 6.62 25.99 21.25
C PHE A 594 5.41 25.07 21.09
N GLN A 595 5.56 23.75 21.31
CA GLN A 595 4.49 22.78 21.14
C GLN A 595 3.48 22.72 22.30
N SER A 596 3.85 23.20 23.49
CA SER A 596 3.00 23.17 24.68
C SER A 596 2.36 24.53 24.98
N THR A 597 3.10 25.39 25.67
CA THR A 597 2.56 26.62 26.27
C THR A 597 2.17 27.68 25.22
N ARG A 598 3.01 27.85 24.19
CA ARG A 598 2.77 28.91 23.18
C ARG A 598 1.49 28.65 22.38
N ARG A 599 1.29 27.42 21.87
CA ARG A 599 0.09 27.07 21.09
C ARG A 599 -1.21 27.20 21.87
N LEU A 600 -1.19 26.95 23.17
CA LEU A 600 -2.36 27.08 24.03
C LEU A 600 -2.74 28.54 24.25
N LEU A 601 -1.76 29.44 24.33
CA LEU A 601 -1.96 30.86 24.64
C LEU A 601 -2.24 31.75 23.41
N GLU A 602 -1.65 31.39 22.25
CA GLU A 602 -1.68 32.22 21.04
C GLU A 602 -3.03 32.21 20.28
N ASN A 603 -3.85 31.15 20.40
CA ASN A 603 -5.12 31.00 19.65
C ASN A 603 -6.22 30.33 20.48
N PRO A 604 -6.82 31.05 21.45
CA PRO A 604 -7.94 30.49 22.21
C PRO A 604 -9.18 30.36 21.33
N LYS A 605 -9.44 29.15 20.82
CA LYS A 605 -10.60 28.80 19.99
C LYS A 605 -11.16 27.45 20.44
N THR A 606 -12.48 27.33 20.52
CA THR A 606 -13.14 26.06 20.79
C THR A 606 -13.40 25.32 19.47
N THR A 607 -12.63 24.28 19.19
CA THR A 607 -12.70 23.51 17.94
C THR A 607 -12.89 22.00 18.14
N SER A 608 -13.29 21.55 19.34
CA SER A 608 -13.48 20.13 19.67
C SER A 608 -14.40 19.38 18.70
N HIS A 609 -15.45 20.05 18.17
CA HIS A 609 -16.37 19.49 17.20
C HIS A 609 -15.70 19.16 15.86
N MET A 610 -14.64 19.91 15.51
CA MET A 610 -13.90 19.71 14.26
C MET A 610 -13.20 18.35 14.19
N VAL A 611 -12.87 17.73 15.34
CA VAL A 611 -12.30 16.37 15.40
C VAL A 611 -13.21 15.37 14.68
N PHE A 612 -14.52 15.49 14.85
CA PHE A 612 -15.52 14.61 14.20
C PHE A 612 -15.76 15.00 12.74
N VAL A 613 -15.77 16.31 12.43
CA VAL A 613 -15.89 16.80 11.04
C VAL A 613 -14.69 16.32 10.21
N TYR A 614 -13.48 16.45 10.74
CA TYR A 614 -12.29 15.96 10.06
C TYR A 614 -12.27 14.45 9.86
N ALA A 615 -12.72 13.69 10.86
CA ALA A 615 -12.87 12.24 10.71
C ALA A 615 -13.86 11.90 9.59
N PHE A 616 -15.00 12.59 9.52
CA PHE A 616 -16.02 12.38 8.49
C PHE A 616 -15.50 12.68 7.08
N LEU A 617 -14.78 13.78 6.89
CA LEU A 617 -14.25 14.19 5.59
C LEU A 617 -13.05 13.33 5.14
N LEU A 618 -12.09 13.08 6.03
CA LEU A 618 -10.78 12.54 5.68
C LEU A 618 -10.67 11.01 5.77
N LEU A 619 -11.57 10.35 6.54
CA LEU A 619 -11.77 8.91 6.47
C LEU A 619 -12.84 8.50 5.44
N SER A 620 -13.51 9.43 4.82
CA SER A 620 -14.76 9.33 4.05
C SER A 620 -16.01 9.12 4.92
N PRO A 621 -17.17 9.62 4.47
CA PRO A 621 -18.45 9.47 5.19
C PRO A 621 -18.80 8.00 5.50
N VAL A 622 -18.60 7.09 4.54
CA VAL A 622 -18.92 5.68 4.69
C VAL A 622 -18.08 5.02 5.78
N VAL A 623 -16.76 5.32 5.80
CA VAL A 623 -15.82 4.76 6.79
C VAL A 623 -16.04 5.36 8.17
N ALA A 624 -16.33 6.66 8.27
CA ALA A 624 -16.61 7.32 9.54
C ALA A 624 -17.90 6.75 10.18
N VAL A 625 -18.99 6.62 9.39
CA VAL A 625 -20.25 6.01 9.85
C VAL A 625 -20.06 4.53 10.19
N ALA A 626 -19.29 3.78 9.39
CA ALA A 626 -18.93 2.40 9.69
C ALA A 626 -18.10 2.29 10.98
N GLY A 627 -17.24 3.27 11.29
CA GLY A 627 -16.50 3.37 12.53
C GLY A 627 -17.41 3.48 13.76
N VAL A 628 -18.38 4.40 13.71
CA VAL A 628 -19.38 4.55 14.78
C VAL A 628 -20.22 3.28 14.93
N TYR A 629 -20.66 2.71 13.80
CA TYR A 629 -21.43 1.45 13.82
C TYR A 629 -20.60 0.30 14.39
N ALA A 630 -19.35 0.14 13.94
CA ALA A 630 -18.44 -0.89 14.43
C ALA A 630 -18.18 -0.74 15.94
N PHE A 631 -17.99 0.48 16.42
CA PHE A 631 -17.83 0.79 17.83
C PHE A 631 -19.03 0.37 18.68
N THR A 632 -20.25 0.66 18.20
CA THR A 632 -21.50 0.32 18.93
C THR A 632 -21.88 -1.16 18.84
N LYS A 633 -21.52 -1.85 17.74
CA LYS A 633 -21.87 -3.26 17.48
C LYS A 633 -20.69 -4.21 17.50
N ILE A 634 -19.61 -3.81 18.15
CA ILE A 634 -18.30 -4.45 18.16
C ILE A 634 -18.35 -5.96 18.50
N ARG A 635 -19.22 -6.39 19.44
CA ARG A 635 -19.38 -7.80 19.84
C ARG A 635 -19.89 -8.71 18.72
N ARG A 636 -20.56 -8.13 17.70
CA ARG A 636 -21.16 -8.88 16.57
C ARG A 636 -20.27 -8.94 15.35
N ILE A 637 -19.29 -8.02 15.25
CA ILE A 637 -18.49 -7.84 14.04
C ILE A 637 -17.21 -8.66 14.09
N LEU A 638 -16.48 -8.58 15.20
CA LEU A 638 -15.30 -9.41 15.41
C LEU A 638 -15.65 -10.49 16.43
N ALA A 639 -15.50 -11.74 16.00
CA ALA A 639 -15.56 -12.87 16.93
C ALA A 639 -14.47 -12.71 18.00
N PRO A 640 -14.61 -13.17 19.08
CA PRO A 640 -14.94 -12.80 20.44
C PRO A 640 -13.74 -12.53 21.34
N ASP A 641 -12.56 -12.10 20.85
CA ASP A 641 -11.48 -11.75 21.77
C ASP A 641 -11.72 -10.35 22.35
N GLU A 642 -12.30 -10.33 23.54
CA GLU A 642 -12.58 -9.13 24.29
C GLU A 642 -11.31 -8.28 24.56
N ARG A 643 -10.14 -8.92 24.64
CA ARG A 643 -8.87 -8.20 24.81
C ARG A 643 -8.49 -7.39 23.57
N ASN A 644 -8.56 -7.97 22.37
CA ASN A 644 -8.33 -7.27 21.12
C ASN A 644 -9.28 -6.07 20.97
N ARG A 645 -10.56 -6.24 21.32
CA ARG A 645 -11.55 -5.18 21.29
C ARG A 645 -11.19 -4.02 22.23
N ARG A 646 -10.89 -4.32 23.51
CA ARG A 646 -10.49 -3.31 24.50
C ARG A 646 -9.23 -2.58 24.04
N PHE A 647 -8.27 -3.33 23.49
CA PHE A 647 -7.04 -2.76 22.95
C PHE A 647 -7.34 -1.73 21.84
N MET A 648 -8.08 -2.11 20.81
CA MET A 648 -8.45 -1.19 19.73
C MET A 648 -9.18 0.06 20.24
N MET A 649 -10.13 -0.13 21.16
CA MET A 649 -10.87 0.98 21.75
C MET A 649 -9.97 1.95 22.53
N VAL A 650 -9.11 1.45 23.40
CA VAL A 650 -8.24 2.28 24.24
C VAL A 650 -7.22 3.02 23.36
N MET A 651 -6.59 2.31 22.40
CA MET A 651 -5.61 2.91 21.47
C MET A 651 -6.23 3.94 20.51
N THR A 652 -7.55 3.91 20.33
CA THR A 652 -8.28 4.94 19.55
C THR A 652 -8.76 6.08 20.46
N LEU A 653 -9.43 5.74 21.57
CA LEU A 653 -10.12 6.73 22.39
C LEU A 653 -9.17 7.65 23.16
N VAL A 654 -8.06 7.13 23.69
CA VAL A 654 -7.14 7.96 24.48
C VAL A 654 -6.54 9.08 23.63
N PRO A 655 -5.97 8.82 22.44
CA PRO A 655 -5.52 9.90 21.56
C PRO A 655 -6.63 10.84 21.10
N LEU A 656 -7.81 10.31 20.73
CA LEU A 656 -8.94 11.16 20.30
C LEU A 656 -9.45 12.08 21.42
N LEU A 657 -9.63 11.55 22.63
CA LEU A 657 -10.08 12.32 23.78
C LEU A 657 -9.07 13.41 24.13
N THR A 658 -7.77 13.14 23.98
CA THR A 658 -6.74 14.17 24.16
C THR A 658 -6.97 15.33 23.20
N PHE A 659 -7.24 15.08 21.92
CA PHE A 659 -7.52 16.13 20.95
C PHE A 659 -8.87 16.81 21.14
N VAL A 660 -9.90 16.10 21.61
CA VAL A 660 -11.18 16.70 21.98
C VAL A 660 -11.00 17.67 23.15
N ILE A 661 -10.25 17.26 24.19
CA ILE A 661 -9.95 18.11 25.35
C ILE A 661 -9.08 19.31 24.91
N TYR A 662 -8.03 19.07 24.14
CA TYR A 662 -7.15 20.12 23.60
C TYR A 662 -7.93 21.14 22.78
N GLY A 663 -8.89 20.68 21.96
CA GLY A 663 -9.77 21.51 21.13
C GLY A 663 -10.78 22.38 21.92
N LEU A 664 -10.90 22.21 23.25
CA LEU A 664 -11.66 23.13 24.11
C LEU A 664 -10.90 24.45 24.30
N PHE A 665 -9.59 24.43 24.17
CA PHE A 665 -8.71 25.54 24.50
C PHE A 665 -8.05 26.18 23.28
N THR A 666 -7.83 25.44 22.19
CA THR A 666 -7.13 25.93 21.01
C THR A 666 -7.57 25.23 19.72
N GLU A 667 -7.08 25.69 18.57
CA GLU A 667 -7.40 25.15 17.27
C GLU A 667 -6.76 23.76 17.05
N VAL A 668 -7.59 22.72 16.84
CA VAL A 668 -7.15 21.38 16.42
C VAL A 668 -7.08 21.34 14.89
N ARG A 669 -5.91 21.01 14.36
CA ARG A 669 -5.74 20.89 12.91
C ARG A 669 -6.21 19.51 12.40
N PHE A 670 -6.71 19.49 11.17
CA PHE A 670 -7.37 18.32 10.55
C PHE A 670 -6.51 17.04 10.56
N HIS A 671 -5.20 17.12 10.39
CA HIS A 671 -4.31 15.97 10.28
C HIS A 671 -3.86 15.38 11.63
N TRP A 672 -4.13 16.04 12.77
CA TRP A 672 -3.63 15.57 14.07
C TRP A 672 -4.38 14.36 14.61
N THR A 673 -5.68 14.27 14.36
CA THR A 673 -6.57 13.30 14.99
C THR A 673 -6.65 11.97 14.25
N LEU A 674 -6.28 11.96 12.98
CA LEU A 674 -6.52 10.83 12.09
C LEU A 674 -5.69 9.58 12.37
N PRO A 675 -4.42 9.66 12.82
CA PRO A 675 -3.64 8.47 13.18
C PRO A 675 -4.29 7.62 14.28
N ALA A 676 -5.07 8.22 15.17
CA ALA A 676 -5.78 7.49 16.22
C ALA A 676 -6.78 6.45 15.67
N TRP A 677 -7.35 6.69 14.47
CA TRP A 677 -8.29 5.79 13.82
C TRP A 677 -7.64 4.52 13.25
N ILE A 678 -6.30 4.50 13.09
CA ILE A 678 -5.56 3.33 12.59
C ILE A 678 -5.83 2.11 13.47
N ALA A 679 -5.92 2.30 14.79
CA ALA A 679 -6.19 1.21 15.72
C ALA A 679 -7.55 0.53 15.48
N LEU A 680 -8.56 1.26 14.99
CA LEU A 680 -9.91 0.76 14.74
C LEU A 680 -10.11 0.23 13.31
N LEU A 681 -9.20 0.51 12.38
CA LEU A 681 -9.34 0.12 10.97
C LEU A 681 -9.61 -1.38 10.75
N PRO A 682 -8.96 -2.34 11.46
CA PRO A 682 -9.25 -3.75 11.25
C PRO A 682 -10.73 -4.08 11.43
N MET A 683 -11.36 -3.49 12.44
CA MET A 683 -12.76 -3.69 12.76
C MET A 683 -13.69 -2.98 11.76
N ILE A 684 -13.37 -1.76 11.37
CA ILE A 684 -14.14 -1.00 10.38
C ILE A 684 -14.15 -1.74 9.05
N MET A 685 -12.98 -2.17 8.58
CA MET A 685 -12.85 -2.89 7.32
C MET A 685 -13.58 -4.24 7.35
N THR A 686 -13.51 -4.96 8.47
CA THR A 686 -14.28 -6.18 8.66
C THR A 686 -15.77 -5.90 8.52
N ALA A 687 -16.29 -4.87 9.19
CA ALA A 687 -17.72 -4.50 9.11
C ALA A 687 -18.18 -4.20 7.68
N LEU A 688 -17.34 -3.52 6.89
CA LEU A 688 -17.67 -3.14 5.52
C LEU A 688 -17.65 -4.30 4.51
N VAL A 689 -16.89 -5.37 4.79
CA VAL A 689 -16.66 -6.47 3.84
C VAL A 689 -17.13 -7.82 4.38
N GLN A 690 -17.72 -7.89 5.55
CA GLN A 690 -18.12 -9.13 6.24
C GLN A 690 -19.06 -10.03 5.40
N HIS A 691 -19.88 -9.45 4.50
CA HIS A 691 -20.71 -10.18 3.56
C HIS A 691 -19.93 -11.06 2.57
N ALA A 692 -18.62 -10.87 2.45
CA ALA A 692 -17.78 -11.71 1.60
C ALA A 692 -17.61 -13.14 2.15
N TRP A 693 -17.88 -13.35 3.44
CA TRP A 693 -17.75 -14.66 4.11
C TRP A 693 -18.89 -15.03 5.06
N GLN A 694 -19.92 -14.17 5.17
CA GLN A 694 -21.15 -14.46 5.92
C GLN A 694 -22.38 -14.15 5.08
N ALA A 695 -23.46 -14.92 5.29
CA ALA A 695 -24.70 -14.71 4.57
C ALA A 695 -25.30 -13.32 4.85
N ARG A 696 -25.76 -12.63 3.80
CA ARG A 696 -26.34 -11.27 3.90
C ARG A 696 -27.60 -11.19 4.77
N GLU A 697 -28.31 -12.28 4.93
CA GLU A 697 -29.54 -12.38 5.73
C GLU A 697 -29.30 -12.08 7.22
N ASN A 698 -28.08 -12.36 7.71
CA ASN A 698 -27.70 -12.15 9.10
C ASN A 698 -27.44 -10.69 9.48
N PHE A 699 -27.54 -9.75 8.51
CA PHE A 699 -27.21 -8.34 8.75
C PHE A 699 -28.45 -7.45 8.80
N SER A 700 -28.41 -6.41 9.65
CA SER A 700 -29.45 -5.36 9.68
C SER A 700 -29.53 -4.62 8.33
N ARG A 701 -30.68 -3.99 8.06
CA ARG A 701 -30.84 -3.16 6.84
C ARG A 701 -29.78 -2.08 6.74
N PHE A 702 -29.46 -1.43 7.86
CA PHE A 702 -28.43 -0.39 7.92
C PHE A 702 -27.03 -0.94 7.60
N HIS A 703 -26.65 -2.10 8.15
CA HIS A 703 -25.35 -2.71 7.88
C HIS A 703 -25.25 -3.13 6.41
N ARG A 704 -26.32 -3.69 5.83
CA ARG A 704 -26.36 -4.01 4.38
C ARG A 704 -26.19 -2.79 3.50
N ALA A 705 -26.77 -1.65 3.88
CA ALA A 705 -26.60 -0.39 3.17
C ALA A 705 -25.14 0.10 3.22
N LEU A 706 -24.49 0.06 4.39
CA LEU A 706 -23.07 0.42 4.52
C LEU A 706 -22.17 -0.45 3.63
N MET A 707 -22.37 -1.77 3.65
CA MET A 707 -21.61 -2.70 2.80
C MET A 707 -21.84 -2.45 1.30
N ALA A 708 -23.07 -2.09 0.90
CA ALA A 708 -23.41 -1.77 -0.49
C ALA A 708 -22.78 -0.45 -0.95
N LEU A 709 -22.64 0.54 -0.06
CA LEU A 709 -22.04 1.84 -0.36
C LEU A 709 -20.49 1.80 -0.38
N TRP A 710 -19.87 0.76 0.18
CA TRP A 710 -18.40 0.70 0.28
C TRP A 710 -17.71 0.65 -1.09
N VAL A 711 -18.13 -0.25 -1.99
CA VAL A 711 -17.51 -0.37 -3.31
C VAL A 711 -17.64 0.92 -4.14
N PRO A 712 -18.83 1.54 -4.27
CA PRO A 712 -18.94 2.85 -4.92
C PRO A 712 -18.07 3.93 -4.27
N SER A 713 -17.98 3.94 -2.93
CA SER A 713 -17.15 4.90 -2.20
C SER A 713 -15.67 4.75 -2.54
N VAL A 714 -15.14 3.52 -2.51
CA VAL A 714 -13.73 3.24 -2.91
C VAL A 714 -13.47 3.70 -4.34
N THR A 715 -14.38 3.35 -5.26
CA THR A 715 -14.26 3.74 -6.67
C THR A 715 -14.22 5.26 -6.82
N LEU A 716 -15.14 5.96 -6.16
CA LEU A 716 -15.20 7.42 -6.18
C LEU A 716 -13.92 8.04 -5.60
N LEU A 717 -13.44 7.55 -4.45
CA LEU A 717 -12.24 8.08 -3.80
C LEU A 717 -10.99 7.94 -4.69
N VAL A 718 -10.81 6.79 -5.34
CA VAL A 718 -9.67 6.57 -6.24
C VAL A 718 -9.75 7.46 -7.48
N ILE A 719 -10.96 7.61 -8.06
CA ILE A 719 -11.18 8.52 -9.20
C ILE A 719 -10.92 9.97 -8.79
N LEU A 720 -11.49 10.42 -7.67
CA LEU A 720 -11.29 11.79 -7.18
C LEU A 720 -9.81 12.07 -6.88
N PHE A 721 -9.10 11.13 -6.27
CA PHE A 721 -7.66 11.27 -6.02
C PHE A 721 -6.89 11.42 -7.33
N GLY A 722 -7.12 10.55 -8.31
CA GLY A 722 -6.45 10.63 -9.60
C GLY A 722 -6.84 11.88 -10.41
N LEU A 723 -8.12 12.31 -10.37
CA LEU A 723 -8.56 13.56 -11.00
C LEU A 723 -7.92 14.78 -10.35
N LEU A 724 -7.72 14.77 -9.03
CA LEU A 724 -7.02 15.83 -8.32
C LEU A 724 -5.56 15.93 -8.80
N LEU A 725 -4.88 14.80 -8.89
CA LEU A 725 -3.51 14.75 -9.41
C LEU A 725 -3.44 15.26 -10.86
N HIS A 726 -4.36 14.80 -11.70
CA HIS A 726 -4.45 15.22 -13.10
C HIS A 726 -4.76 16.72 -13.23
N TYR A 727 -5.70 17.25 -12.41
CA TYR A 727 -6.06 18.66 -12.41
C TYR A 727 -4.87 19.57 -12.11
N PHE A 728 -4.12 19.26 -11.07
CA PHE A 728 -2.97 20.10 -10.67
C PHE A 728 -1.76 19.98 -11.61
N THR A 729 -1.70 18.96 -12.48
CA THR A 729 -0.58 18.77 -13.42
C THR A 729 -0.95 19.19 -14.85
N LEU A 730 -2.04 18.64 -15.40
CA LEU A 730 -2.46 18.82 -16.80
C LEU A 730 -3.69 19.74 -16.96
N GLY A 731 -4.41 20.02 -15.86
CA GLY A 731 -5.71 20.70 -15.88
C GLY A 731 -6.86 19.76 -16.28
N LEU A 732 -8.09 20.27 -16.20
CA LEU A 732 -9.30 19.60 -16.67
C LEU A 732 -10.03 20.48 -17.70
N PRO A 733 -10.79 19.91 -18.65
CA PRO A 733 -11.58 20.70 -19.59
C PRO A 733 -12.54 21.63 -18.85
N GLY A 734 -12.51 22.93 -19.18
CA GLY A 734 -13.35 23.94 -18.55
C GLY A 734 -12.90 24.44 -17.18
N LEU A 735 -11.96 23.76 -16.53
CA LEU A 735 -11.40 24.17 -15.24
C LEU A 735 -9.91 24.50 -15.43
N LYS A 736 -9.51 25.71 -15.03
CA LYS A 736 -8.09 26.15 -15.10
C LYS A 736 -7.50 26.13 -13.71
N THR A 737 -6.23 25.73 -13.60
CA THR A 737 -5.48 25.81 -12.34
C THR A 737 -5.33 27.23 -11.84
N SER A 738 -5.33 28.21 -12.77
CA SER A 738 -5.35 29.66 -12.44
C SER A 738 -6.64 30.13 -11.76
N ASP A 739 -7.74 29.36 -11.88
CA ASP A 739 -9.02 29.70 -11.24
C ASP A 739 -9.07 29.28 -9.77
N PHE A 740 -8.06 28.51 -9.34
CA PHE A 740 -7.87 28.11 -7.94
C PHE A 740 -6.96 29.12 -7.25
N ASP A 741 -7.56 30.17 -6.68
CA ASP A 741 -6.84 31.14 -5.82
C ASP A 741 -6.41 30.42 -4.54
N SER A 742 -5.24 29.85 -4.58
CA SER A 742 -4.66 29.22 -3.41
C SER A 742 -3.29 29.82 -3.13
N GLY A 743 -3.01 30.15 -1.88
CA GLY A 743 -1.67 30.47 -1.41
C GLY A 743 -0.65 29.34 -1.64
N TYR A 744 -1.05 28.29 -2.36
CA TYR A 744 -0.26 27.09 -2.64
C TYR A 744 0.36 27.03 -4.04
N LEU A 745 -0.10 27.84 -5.02
CA LEU A 745 0.37 27.80 -6.39
C LEU A 745 1.04 29.11 -6.82
N GLY A 746 1.85 29.07 -7.89
CA GLY A 746 2.45 30.28 -8.49
C GLY A 746 3.70 30.81 -7.78
N TRP A 747 4.36 29.94 -7.03
CA TRP A 747 5.57 30.35 -6.31
C TRP A 747 6.78 30.55 -7.21
N LYS A 748 6.89 29.77 -8.32
CA LYS A 748 7.97 29.93 -9.30
C LYS A 748 7.94 31.30 -9.95
N GLU A 749 6.78 31.75 -10.41
CA GLU A 749 6.59 33.06 -11.03
C GLU A 749 6.77 34.20 -10.01
N THR A 750 6.30 33.98 -8.76
CA THR A 750 6.48 34.94 -7.67
C THR A 750 7.96 35.13 -7.35
N THR A 751 8.71 34.02 -7.25
CA THR A 751 10.16 34.06 -6.95
C THR A 751 10.95 34.73 -8.08
N ALA A 752 10.62 34.47 -9.35
CA ALA A 752 11.26 35.15 -10.47
C ALA A 752 11.06 36.67 -10.41
N ALA A 753 9.85 37.13 -10.06
CA ALA A 753 9.60 38.57 -9.91
C ALA A 753 10.35 39.20 -8.70
N VAL A 754 10.46 38.46 -7.60
CA VAL A 754 11.26 38.92 -6.43
C VAL A 754 12.73 39.00 -6.79
N GLU A 755 13.26 38.04 -7.54
CA GLU A 755 14.65 38.01 -7.98
C GLU A 755 14.98 39.20 -8.91
N GLU A 756 14.10 39.52 -9.86
CA GLU A 756 14.26 40.75 -10.67
C GLU A 756 14.34 42.02 -9.81
N ILE A 757 13.43 42.19 -8.83
CA ILE A 757 13.40 43.36 -7.93
C ILE A 757 14.66 43.39 -7.06
N ARG A 758 15.17 42.24 -6.59
CA ARG A 758 16.41 42.14 -5.82
C ARG A 758 17.60 42.59 -6.63
N GLN A 759 17.70 42.11 -7.90
CA GLN A 759 18.79 42.50 -8.80
C GLN A 759 18.76 44.00 -9.14
N GLU A 760 17.57 44.58 -9.35
CA GLU A 760 17.42 46.01 -9.54
C GLU A 760 17.93 46.80 -8.32
N LEU A 761 17.60 46.34 -7.09
CA LEU A 761 18.02 47.00 -5.84
C LEU A 761 19.52 46.82 -5.63
N ALA A 762 20.09 45.66 -5.91
CA ALA A 762 21.54 45.41 -5.87
C ALA A 762 22.31 46.30 -6.83
N ALA A 763 21.85 46.43 -8.08
CA ALA A 763 22.48 47.35 -9.06
C ALA A 763 22.40 48.83 -8.65
N ALA A 764 21.29 49.26 -8.04
CA ALA A 764 21.09 50.65 -7.60
C ALA A 764 21.95 50.98 -6.38
N THR A 765 22.21 50.04 -5.49
CA THR A 765 22.92 50.29 -4.22
C THR A 765 24.38 49.82 -4.20
N GLY A 766 24.78 49.00 -5.20
CA GLY A 766 26.10 48.36 -5.26
C GLY A 766 26.33 47.30 -4.17
N ARG A 767 25.26 46.86 -3.46
CA ARG A 767 25.31 45.87 -2.39
C ARG A 767 24.21 44.84 -2.54
N GLU A 768 24.46 43.59 -2.14
CA GLU A 768 23.48 42.53 -2.15
C GLU A 768 22.40 42.72 -1.10
N PRO A 769 21.10 42.86 -1.46
CA PRO A 769 20.01 43.07 -0.50
C PRO A 769 19.69 41.83 0.32
N ILE A 770 19.17 42.04 1.53
CA ILE A 770 18.47 41.00 2.29
C ILE A 770 17.02 40.99 1.81
N VAL A 771 16.50 39.81 1.46
CA VAL A 771 15.07 39.61 1.12
C VAL A 771 14.33 39.11 2.36
N ALA A 772 13.54 39.97 2.98
CA ALA A 772 12.79 39.68 4.19
C ALA A 772 11.30 39.44 3.84
N ALA A 773 10.83 38.25 4.08
CA ALA A 773 9.43 37.92 3.91
C ALA A 773 8.67 38.05 5.22
N THR A 774 7.65 38.92 5.26
CA THR A 774 6.96 39.32 6.52
C THR A 774 5.94 38.24 6.99
N ARG A 775 5.78 37.15 6.29
CA ARG A 775 5.02 35.99 6.74
C ARG A 775 5.89 34.94 7.46
N LYS A 776 5.26 34.02 8.23
CA LYS A 776 5.95 33.09 9.16
C LYS A 776 7.03 32.25 8.49
N TRP A 777 6.65 31.36 7.54
CA TRP A 777 7.60 30.44 6.94
C TRP A 777 7.37 30.18 5.44
N ASP A 778 6.17 30.39 4.93
CA ASP A 778 5.74 30.00 3.60
C ASP A 778 6.44 30.79 2.47
N VAL A 779 6.44 32.11 2.57
CA VAL A 779 7.06 32.96 1.54
C VAL A 779 8.58 32.78 1.51
N PRO A 780 9.33 32.87 2.62
CA PRO A 780 10.77 32.71 2.56
C PRO A 780 11.19 31.32 2.10
N ALA A 781 10.45 30.26 2.49
CA ALA A 781 10.73 28.91 2.02
C ALA A 781 10.52 28.75 0.51
N ALA A 782 9.45 29.35 -0.04
CA ALA A 782 9.19 29.31 -1.47
C ALA A 782 10.25 30.08 -2.27
N LEU A 783 10.70 31.23 -1.79
CA LEU A 783 11.78 32.00 -2.40
C LEU A 783 13.11 31.22 -2.39
N SER A 784 13.43 30.53 -1.30
CA SER A 784 14.63 29.71 -1.19
C SER A 784 14.61 28.49 -2.12
N PHE A 785 13.46 27.83 -2.27
CA PHE A 785 13.37 26.62 -3.11
C PHE A 785 13.34 26.91 -4.61
N HIS A 786 12.61 27.95 -5.04
CA HIS A 786 12.42 28.27 -6.45
C HIS A 786 13.44 29.28 -6.99
N GLY A 787 14.16 29.97 -6.13
CA GLY A 787 15.16 30.95 -6.49
C GLY A 787 16.52 30.32 -6.86
N PRO A 788 17.40 31.13 -7.45
CA PRO A 788 18.79 30.71 -7.59
C PRO A 788 19.46 30.61 -6.20
N PRO A 789 20.54 29.80 -6.07
CA PRO A 789 21.23 29.60 -4.80
C PRO A 789 21.64 30.90 -4.09
N GLU A 790 21.98 31.91 -4.87
CA GLU A 790 22.37 33.24 -4.37
C GLU A 790 21.17 33.91 -3.65
N LEU A 791 19.97 33.84 -4.20
CA LEU A 791 18.78 34.39 -3.53
C LEU A 791 18.54 33.66 -2.20
N GLY A 792 18.61 32.31 -2.19
CA GLY A 792 18.37 31.51 -0.98
C GLY A 792 19.26 31.90 0.21
N GLN A 793 20.52 32.32 -0.05
CA GLN A 793 21.47 32.75 0.97
C GLN A 793 21.12 34.10 1.59
N HIS A 794 20.26 34.92 0.95
CA HIS A 794 19.88 36.25 1.36
C HIS A 794 18.43 36.37 1.81
N VAL A 795 17.70 35.26 1.82
CA VAL A 795 16.31 35.21 2.27
C VAL A 795 16.24 35.04 3.79
N THR A 796 15.39 35.81 4.40
CA THR A 796 15.04 35.66 5.84
C THR A 796 13.54 35.84 6.06
N GLY A 797 13.10 35.55 7.26
CA GLY A 797 11.71 35.71 7.65
C GLY A 797 11.41 37.06 8.33
N ARG A 798 10.29 37.10 8.99
CA ARG A 798 9.83 38.28 9.75
C ARG A 798 10.65 38.60 11.04
N ASN A 799 11.64 37.74 11.39
CA ASN A 799 12.60 37.99 12.44
C ASN A 799 13.39 39.29 12.21
N LEU A 800 13.67 39.65 10.93
CA LEU A 800 14.37 40.90 10.61
C LEU A 800 13.61 42.16 11.06
N ILE A 801 12.30 42.07 11.19
CA ILE A 801 11.43 43.17 11.60
C ILE A 801 10.96 43.06 13.06
N GLY A 802 11.66 42.27 13.90
CA GLY A 802 11.34 42.12 15.32
C GLY A 802 10.21 41.19 15.67
N MET A 803 9.70 40.39 14.69
CA MET A 803 8.67 39.36 14.93
C MET A 803 9.30 38.00 14.99
N ARG A 804 8.65 37.05 15.69
CA ARG A 804 9.11 35.66 15.72
C ARG A 804 9.05 35.00 14.34
N GLY A 805 10.19 34.59 13.81
CA GLY A 805 10.37 34.06 12.45
C GLY A 805 10.45 32.54 12.29
N SER A 806 9.99 31.74 13.26
CA SER A 806 10.18 30.28 13.28
C SER A 806 11.67 29.89 13.19
N MET A 807 12.08 28.95 12.34
CA MET A 807 13.51 28.59 12.25
C MET A 807 14.39 29.67 11.64
N TRP A 808 13.84 30.66 10.94
CA TRP A 808 14.61 31.81 10.43
C TRP A 808 15.27 32.64 11.53
N GLU A 809 14.75 32.61 12.77
CA GLU A 809 15.40 33.23 13.94
C GLU A 809 16.74 32.57 14.29
N TYR A 810 16.86 31.24 14.06
CA TYR A 810 18.04 30.44 14.39
C TYR A 810 19.08 30.43 13.26
N TRP A 811 18.65 30.73 12.02
CA TRP A 811 19.51 30.71 10.83
C TRP A 811 20.03 32.11 10.44
N PHE A 812 19.38 33.14 10.93
CA PHE A 812 19.81 34.52 10.64
C PHE A 812 21.04 34.88 11.46
N ASP A 813 22.11 35.34 10.78
CA ASP A 813 23.33 35.78 11.43
C ASP A 813 23.10 37.17 12.06
N PRO A 814 23.12 37.30 13.42
CA PRO A 814 22.89 38.57 14.12
C PRO A 814 23.98 39.59 13.85
N ASP A 815 25.16 39.19 13.34
CA ASP A 815 26.27 40.09 13.02
C ASP A 815 26.23 40.58 11.56
N THR A 816 25.15 40.30 10.83
CA THR A 816 24.89 40.81 9.48
C THR A 816 24.92 42.34 9.48
N ASP A 817 25.63 42.95 8.50
CA ASP A 817 25.75 44.40 8.36
C ASP A 817 24.37 45.09 8.34
N PRO A 818 24.06 45.95 9.35
CA PRO A 818 22.77 46.62 9.45
C PRO A 818 22.47 47.62 8.32
N GLN A 819 23.50 48.11 7.62
CA GLN A 819 23.38 49.02 6.47
C GLN A 819 23.18 48.25 5.13
N ARG A 820 22.98 47.02 5.20
CA ARG A 820 22.67 46.21 4.02
C ARG A 820 21.26 46.49 3.52
N PRO A 821 21.02 46.78 2.22
CA PRO A 821 19.67 47.05 1.71
C PRO A 821 18.71 45.91 2.02
N VAL A 822 17.46 46.23 2.31
CA VAL A 822 16.42 45.27 2.63
C VAL A 822 15.29 45.38 1.62
N LEU A 823 14.91 44.27 1.02
CA LEU A 823 13.70 44.09 0.21
C LEU A 823 12.64 43.33 1.02
N LEU A 824 11.63 44.04 1.51
CA LEU A 824 10.47 43.47 2.17
C LEU A 824 9.49 42.96 1.12
N VAL A 825 8.99 41.73 1.29
CA VAL A 825 8.04 41.11 0.35
C VAL A 825 6.89 40.42 1.09
N ASN A 826 5.67 40.55 0.55
CA ASN A 826 4.49 39.79 0.95
C ASN A 826 3.43 39.82 -0.18
N TYR A 827 2.45 38.93 -0.10
CA TYR A 827 1.25 38.98 -0.96
C TYR A 827 0.01 39.55 -0.25
N ARG A 828 0.17 40.05 0.99
CA ARG A 828 -0.85 40.76 1.78
C ARG A 828 -0.34 42.14 2.11
N PRO A 829 -1.00 43.21 1.61
CA PRO A 829 -0.53 44.58 1.84
C PRO A 829 -0.57 45.00 3.32
N GLU A 830 -1.51 44.43 4.10
CA GLU A 830 -1.66 44.73 5.52
C GLU A 830 -0.39 44.40 6.32
N LEU A 831 0.36 43.36 5.93
CA LEU A 831 1.55 42.90 6.65
C LEU A 831 2.83 43.67 6.31
N ILE A 832 2.83 44.59 5.35
CA ILE A 832 3.97 45.42 4.97
C ILE A 832 3.62 46.91 4.83
N GLY A 833 2.35 47.27 5.04
CA GLY A 833 1.87 48.68 5.05
C GLY A 833 1.89 49.36 6.41
N GLU A 834 2.17 48.64 7.48
CA GLU A 834 2.07 49.13 8.85
C GLU A 834 3.18 50.13 9.22
N GLN A 835 2.80 51.22 9.96
CA GLN A 835 3.74 52.30 10.36
C GLN A 835 4.85 51.82 11.32
N TRP A 836 4.59 50.77 12.13
CA TRP A 836 5.60 50.27 13.08
C TRP A 836 6.85 49.65 12.38
N LEU A 837 6.76 49.25 11.09
CA LEU A 837 7.92 48.82 10.33
C LEU A 837 9.05 49.89 10.24
N GLU A 838 8.70 51.16 10.36
CA GLU A 838 9.67 52.27 10.39
C GLU A 838 10.55 52.23 11.65
N SER A 839 10.09 51.60 12.74
CA SER A 839 10.91 51.37 13.92
C SER A 839 11.96 50.28 13.75
N ALA A 840 11.73 49.31 12.85
CA ALA A 840 12.62 48.18 12.61
C ALA A 840 13.57 48.39 11.41
N LEU A 841 13.23 49.30 10.49
CA LEU A 841 13.95 49.49 9.24
C LEU A 841 14.48 50.94 9.11
N ILE A 842 15.53 51.11 8.31
CA ILE A 842 16.18 52.38 8.05
C ILE A 842 15.69 52.87 6.69
N ASN A 843 15.16 54.12 6.65
CA ASN A 843 14.69 54.78 5.43
C ASN A 843 13.77 53.89 4.57
N LEU A 844 12.68 53.43 5.18
CA LEU A 844 11.69 52.56 4.54
C LEU A 844 10.92 53.31 3.45
N GLY A 845 11.08 52.89 2.20
CA GLY A 845 10.44 53.46 1.00
C GLY A 845 8.94 53.14 0.90
N PRO A 846 8.28 53.65 -0.17
CA PRO A 846 6.84 53.50 -0.37
C PRO A 846 6.46 52.04 -0.62
N LEU A 847 5.17 51.73 -0.39
CA LEU A 847 4.57 50.45 -0.76
C LEU A 847 4.41 50.38 -2.29
N ASN A 848 4.96 49.35 -2.89
CA ASN A 848 4.84 49.04 -4.32
C ASN A 848 4.12 47.70 -4.52
N GLU A 849 3.57 47.54 -5.70
CA GLU A 849 2.88 46.29 -6.09
C GLU A 849 3.33 45.82 -7.44
N ARG A 850 3.31 44.48 -7.63
CA ARG A 850 3.57 43.82 -8.92
C ARG A 850 2.63 42.68 -9.12
N THR A 851 1.86 42.71 -10.23
CA THR A 851 0.96 41.62 -10.58
C THR A 851 1.73 40.46 -11.19
N ILE A 852 1.66 39.30 -10.55
CA ILE A 852 2.23 38.05 -11.02
C ILE A 852 1.26 37.37 -11.97
N LYS A 853 1.76 36.95 -13.14
CA LYS A 853 0.94 36.33 -14.19
C LYS A 853 1.47 34.93 -14.52
N ARG A 854 0.54 33.99 -14.80
CA ARG A 854 0.81 32.69 -15.40
C ARG A 854 -0.01 32.54 -16.68
N ASP A 855 0.60 32.20 -17.80
CA ASP A 855 -0.05 32.15 -19.12
C ASP A 855 -0.82 33.44 -19.47
N GLY A 856 -0.26 34.61 -19.13
CA GLY A 856 -0.85 35.94 -19.37
C GLY A 856 -1.98 36.36 -18.41
N LYS A 857 -2.42 35.47 -17.47
CA LYS A 857 -3.46 35.75 -16.50
C LYS A 857 -2.90 36.11 -15.14
N PRO A 858 -3.47 37.09 -14.43
CA PRO A 858 -3.05 37.40 -13.07
C PRO A 858 -3.40 36.22 -12.14
N ILE A 859 -2.43 35.81 -11.31
CA ILE A 859 -2.58 34.74 -10.31
C ILE A 859 -2.37 35.26 -8.88
N ARG A 860 -1.59 36.34 -8.73
CA ARG A 860 -1.26 36.92 -7.39
C ARG A 860 -0.76 38.35 -7.56
N THR A 861 -0.96 39.19 -6.54
CA THR A 861 -0.28 40.48 -6.42
C THR A 861 0.82 40.34 -5.36
N LEU A 862 2.05 40.66 -5.73
CA LEU A 862 3.20 40.79 -4.85
C LEU A 862 3.27 42.23 -4.38
N TYR A 863 3.31 42.47 -3.07
CA TYR A 863 3.56 43.77 -2.47
C TYR A 863 4.97 43.80 -1.94
N TYR A 864 5.67 44.93 -2.12
CA TYR A 864 7.06 45.07 -1.65
C TYR A 864 7.43 46.51 -1.26
N ARG A 865 8.38 46.65 -0.34
CA ARG A 865 9.01 47.91 0.06
C ARG A 865 10.53 47.72 0.08
N LYS A 866 11.27 48.81 -0.21
CA LYS A 866 12.73 48.85 -0.18
C LYS A 866 13.16 49.70 1.05
N ALA A 867 14.20 49.26 1.77
CA ALA A 867 14.80 50.00 2.87
C ALA A 867 16.32 49.99 2.72
N GLU A 868 16.99 51.03 3.27
CA GLU A 868 18.45 51.19 3.20
C GLU A 868 19.17 50.27 4.21
N GLY A 869 18.47 49.77 5.21
CA GLY A 869 19.01 48.87 6.21
C GLY A 869 17.97 48.46 7.26
N PHE A 870 18.44 47.80 8.31
CA PHE A 870 17.61 47.36 9.44
C PHE A 870 18.25 47.75 10.79
N ARG A 871 17.46 47.68 11.86
CA ARG A 871 17.92 48.00 13.23
C ARG A 871 18.19 46.71 14.02
N PRO A 872 19.46 46.35 14.35
CA PRO A 872 19.80 45.09 15.01
C PRO A 872 19.12 44.85 16.34
N GLU A 873 18.79 45.93 17.06
CA GLU A 873 18.13 45.89 18.37
C GLU A 873 16.76 45.20 18.30
N GLN A 874 16.03 45.39 17.21
CA GLN A 874 14.74 44.77 16.98
C GLN A 874 14.87 43.27 16.62
N VAL A 875 15.95 42.88 15.97
CA VAL A 875 16.22 41.48 15.63
C VAL A 875 16.54 40.64 16.87
N ARG A 876 17.28 41.25 17.83
CA ARG A 876 17.77 40.58 19.06
C ARG A 876 16.71 40.42 20.16
N GLN A 877 15.63 41.22 20.14
CA GLN A 877 14.54 41.16 21.11
C GLN A 877 13.19 41.16 20.40
N PRO A 878 12.75 40.01 19.88
CA PRO A 878 11.42 39.93 19.30
C PRO A 878 10.36 40.14 20.38
N ASP A 879 9.68 41.31 20.29
CA ASP A 879 8.62 41.67 21.23
C ASP A 879 7.42 40.70 21.04
N GLY A 880 7.17 39.85 22.03
CA GLY A 880 6.12 38.83 21.96
C GLY A 880 4.69 39.38 21.98
N THR A 881 4.52 40.69 21.99
CA THR A 881 3.21 41.37 22.11
C THR A 881 2.56 41.78 20.78
N GLN A 882 3.27 41.69 19.65
CA GLN A 882 2.75 42.09 18.31
C GLN A 882 2.44 40.91 17.38
N GLU A 883 1.86 39.88 17.88
CA GLU A 883 1.30 38.83 17.01
C GLU A 883 -0.08 39.23 16.46
N THR A 884 -0.11 39.94 15.35
CA THR A 884 -1.34 40.06 14.54
C THR A 884 -1.58 38.76 13.79
N ASN A 885 -2.82 38.24 13.89
CA ASN A 885 -3.37 37.02 13.35
C ASN A 885 -3.13 36.76 11.86
#